data_a7e8d2a6eb71120e285f4fc30e927f75
#
_entry.id   a7e8d2a6eb71120e285f4fc30e927f75
#
_cell.length_a   1.000
_cell.length_b   1.000
_cell.length_c   1.000
_cell.angle_alpha   90.00
_cell.angle_beta   90.00
_cell.angle_gamma   90.00
#
_symmetry.space_group_name_H-M   'P 1'
#
loop_
_entity.id
_entity.type
_entity.pdbx_description
1 polymer ?
#
loop_
_entity_poly.entity_id
_entity_poly.type
_entity_poly.pdbx_seq_one_letter_code
_entity_poly.pdbx_strand_id
1 'polypeptide(L)'
;MQLKQTAQTLLTDVKHYWKKPPAGRYMPFKEIAAYSVGGIGAYFIITVVQALSLSVGNFIIGNAIGIEPTKIYLLYVIAILSSFPMTALRANIIDSARSKKGKYRPYLLYMGLPTVILAIGFVWMPYEHMSMTFKMITVLLFNIGFQFFYMFFYEAYENLILVLSPNTQERTDAATVKAVIYSLAPSIVNIVMPMAAKFLTNGDMTDLKLYRYAYPPMVILGFLLSIMVYANTQEKIIQAKTHVVQVKFIDAIRAVAKNKYFWIISLAGWIGFLEASYGTILQWLYQYQHACTEGQFALIQTINGNAALWGMLMAPWAIRRFGKKRVLLVTNFLNVIFIASIYPIVVNVDPRMCIWLVLICLFSNGVVGAFAHVLNPSIQGDIRDYQQYVTGERIDGMFSTVGLIGQVITLATSGVLQAVYEALGITTENAASMGYTNAYDVLYNRNIFEDTFALLVGLSVFGAIMNVIPYFFYDLTETKQRGMINVLKVRALFEDYGNNALSDKGLVETIDLVNEARSYVASEPVSESKDGIREAKKSGDKQAVKAAKKAHKDAIEHNRMIEISRYVIDEMNKFGTLEVQEQVAVAKEVYVAGLSNLVNVDPAVLQKARALPKNTEAEKLYRKAAIEEAKQRLASRKVILKNYPNGLVEFDSSIFDELFAKEDQLELELEQAYKTLFAAKESKDQEAVKQARIDVQKAKVARAKVRTEIKEATNANSIYHRAAKPWLDAKKLLTQEENYKHYDEIAAMYEDAKARAEAQEAKDDAEEAAKAAQKRVTSPVVGSTASAGLER
;
A
#
# COMPACT_ATOMS: atom_id res chain seq x y z
N MET A 1 16.82 -35.43 11.63
CA MET A 1 17.72 -34.78 12.60
C MET A 1 17.87 -33.31 12.34
N GLN A 2 18.15 -32.89 11.10
CA GLN A 2 18.30 -31.45 10.74
C GLN A 2 17.06 -30.58 11.04
N LEU A 3 15.84 -31.07 10.76
CA LEU A 3 14.60 -30.31 11.05
C LEU A 3 14.38 -30.05 12.57
N LYS A 4 14.76 -31.00 13.42
CA LYS A 4 14.69 -30.82 14.88
C LYS A 4 15.75 -29.85 15.39
N GLN A 5 16.95 -29.87 14.84
CA GLN A 5 18.01 -28.90 15.18
C GLN A 5 17.65 -27.49 14.72
N THR A 6 17.09 -27.34 13.52
CA THR A 6 16.63 -26.04 13.01
C THR A 6 15.47 -25.48 13.84
N ALA A 7 14.54 -26.34 14.28
CA ALA A 7 13.44 -25.92 15.14
C ALA A 7 13.91 -25.52 16.56
N GLN A 8 14.92 -26.20 17.11
CA GLN A 8 15.50 -25.86 18.42
C GLN A 8 16.30 -24.54 18.37
N THR A 9 17.08 -24.31 17.31
CA THR A 9 17.77 -23.02 17.11
C THR A 9 16.76 -21.89 16.94
N LEU A 10 15.71 -22.06 16.14
CA LEU A 10 14.65 -21.06 16.00
C LEU A 10 13.96 -20.74 17.33
N LEU A 11 13.67 -21.74 18.15
CA LEU A 11 13.03 -21.54 19.46
C LEU A 11 13.96 -20.83 20.46
N THR A 12 15.27 -21.14 20.43
CA THR A 12 16.26 -20.42 21.25
C THR A 12 16.44 -18.98 20.80
N ASP A 13 16.46 -18.72 19.50
CA ASP A 13 16.58 -17.38 18.95
C ASP A 13 15.33 -16.54 19.27
N VAL A 14 14.12 -17.10 19.10
CA VAL A 14 12.87 -16.44 19.48
C VAL A 14 12.86 -16.07 20.96
N LYS A 15 13.33 -16.96 21.86
CA LYS A 15 13.40 -16.68 23.29
C LYS A 15 14.44 -15.62 23.63
N HIS A 16 15.58 -15.64 22.94
CA HIS A 16 16.68 -14.70 23.16
C HIS A 16 16.30 -13.27 22.70
N TYR A 17 15.72 -13.17 21.51
CA TYR A 17 15.35 -11.89 20.88
C TYR A 17 13.88 -11.48 21.12
N TRP A 18 13.21 -12.07 22.13
CA TRP A 18 11.80 -11.77 22.41
C TRP A 18 11.56 -10.30 22.75
N LYS A 19 12.41 -9.70 23.59
CA LYS A 19 12.28 -8.32 24.08
C LYS A 19 13.28 -7.35 23.44
N LYS A 20 14.30 -7.85 22.76
CA LYS A 20 15.33 -7.04 22.12
C LYS A 20 15.48 -7.47 20.67
N PRO A 21 15.64 -6.51 19.72
CA PRO A 21 15.84 -6.87 18.33
C PRO A 21 17.18 -7.61 18.13
N PRO A 22 17.27 -8.53 17.15
CA PRO A 22 18.54 -9.07 16.67
C PRO A 22 19.46 -7.97 16.14
N ALA A 23 20.76 -8.26 16.02
CA ALA A 23 21.72 -7.35 15.41
C ALA A 23 21.29 -6.90 14.00
N GLY A 24 21.42 -5.61 13.72
CA GLY A 24 20.98 -5.02 12.44
C GLY A 24 19.45 -4.96 12.22
N ARG A 25 18.65 -5.33 13.23
CA ARG A 25 17.19 -5.25 13.22
C ARG A 25 16.67 -4.27 14.27
N TYR A 26 15.48 -3.73 14.01
CA TYR A 26 14.84 -2.73 14.87
C TYR A 26 13.65 -3.29 15.64
N MET A 27 13.03 -4.40 15.18
CA MET A 27 11.84 -4.98 15.82
C MET A 27 12.21 -6.24 16.62
N PRO A 28 11.92 -6.29 17.94
CA PRO A 28 11.98 -7.53 18.70
C PRO A 28 10.87 -8.49 18.26
N PHE A 29 11.05 -9.79 18.45
CA PHE A 29 10.03 -10.80 18.10
C PHE A 29 8.69 -10.58 18.80
N LYS A 30 8.69 -10.02 20.03
CA LYS A 30 7.46 -9.63 20.74
C LYS A 30 6.64 -8.63 19.95
N GLU A 31 7.28 -7.67 19.30
CA GLU A 31 6.61 -6.63 18.52
C GLU A 31 6.03 -7.21 17.22
N ILE A 32 6.80 -8.06 16.54
CA ILE A 32 6.33 -8.79 15.35
C ILE A 32 5.15 -9.69 15.69
N ALA A 33 5.24 -10.43 16.80
CA ALA A 33 4.16 -11.29 17.27
C ALA A 33 2.92 -10.49 17.66
N ALA A 34 3.07 -9.37 18.37
CA ALA A 34 1.95 -8.51 18.74
C ALA A 34 1.26 -7.90 17.50
N TYR A 35 2.05 -7.43 16.54
CA TYR A 35 1.51 -6.89 15.29
C TYR A 35 0.77 -7.95 14.48
N SER A 36 1.33 -9.17 14.38
CA SER A 36 0.74 -10.25 13.59
C SER A 36 -0.46 -10.89 14.29
N VAL A 37 -0.31 -11.32 15.55
CA VAL A 37 -1.41 -11.97 16.30
C VAL A 37 -2.52 -10.98 16.65
N GLY A 38 -2.16 -9.76 17.06
CA GLY A 38 -3.13 -8.68 17.22
C GLY A 38 -3.82 -8.31 15.91
N GLY A 39 -3.15 -8.58 14.78
CA GLY A 39 -3.70 -8.44 13.43
C GLY A 39 -4.89 -9.36 13.17
N ILE A 40 -4.98 -10.55 13.75
CA ILE A 40 -6.19 -11.38 13.70
C ILE A 40 -7.40 -10.55 14.17
N GLY A 41 -7.23 -9.82 15.27
CA GLY A 41 -8.27 -8.97 15.82
C GLY A 41 -8.66 -7.84 14.89
N ALA A 42 -7.69 -7.14 14.30
CA ALA A 42 -7.96 -6.12 13.30
C ALA A 42 -8.77 -6.70 12.12
N TYR A 43 -8.42 -7.90 11.69
CA TYR A 43 -9.13 -8.56 10.59
C TYR A 43 -10.49 -9.13 10.96
N PHE A 44 -10.77 -9.45 12.20
CA PHE A 44 -12.17 -9.71 12.64
C PHE A 44 -13.03 -8.48 12.44
N ILE A 45 -12.56 -7.31 12.86
CA ILE A 45 -13.28 -6.04 12.64
C ILE A 45 -13.44 -5.77 11.13
N ILE A 46 -12.35 -5.93 10.34
CA ILE A 46 -12.35 -5.70 8.90
C ILE A 46 -13.38 -6.61 8.22
N THR A 47 -13.34 -7.92 8.48
CA THR A 47 -14.23 -8.90 7.85
C THR A 47 -15.70 -8.62 8.16
N VAL A 48 -16.03 -8.34 9.44
CA VAL A 48 -17.39 -8.03 9.83
C VAL A 48 -17.86 -6.73 9.19
N VAL A 49 -17.08 -5.66 9.26
CA VAL A 49 -17.51 -4.36 8.69
C VAL A 49 -17.60 -4.42 7.16
N GLN A 50 -16.72 -5.16 6.49
CA GLN A 50 -16.87 -5.39 5.05
C GLN A 50 -18.16 -6.10 4.69
N ALA A 51 -18.57 -7.10 5.49
CA ALA A 51 -19.87 -7.76 5.31
C ALA A 51 -21.08 -6.84 5.55
N LEU A 52 -20.93 -5.79 6.37
CA LEU A 52 -21.96 -4.78 6.64
C LEU A 52 -21.90 -3.56 5.71
N SER A 53 -20.84 -3.44 4.91
CA SER A 53 -20.64 -2.28 4.04
C SER A 53 -21.52 -2.35 2.79
N LEU A 54 -21.99 -1.19 2.34
CA LEU A 54 -22.80 -1.07 1.13
C LEU A 54 -22.00 -1.56 -0.10
N SER A 55 -22.54 -2.55 -0.75
CA SER A 55 -22.15 -3.02 -2.08
C SER A 55 -23.38 -3.59 -2.78
N VAL A 56 -23.43 -3.55 -4.09
CA VAL A 56 -24.63 -3.94 -4.84
C VAL A 56 -25.02 -5.40 -4.62
N GLY A 57 -24.05 -6.29 -4.40
CA GLY A 57 -24.28 -7.70 -4.11
C GLY A 57 -24.21 -8.04 -2.62
N ASN A 58 -24.41 -7.08 -1.70
CA ASN A 58 -24.29 -7.35 -0.27
C ASN A 58 -25.41 -8.25 0.22
N PHE A 59 -25.05 -9.46 0.69
CA PHE A 59 -25.98 -10.47 1.15
C PHE A 59 -26.79 -10.01 2.38
N ILE A 60 -26.18 -9.35 3.35
CA ILE A 60 -26.87 -8.93 4.57
C ILE A 60 -27.86 -7.81 4.26
N ILE A 61 -27.45 -6.80 3.51
CA ILE A 61 -28.30 -5.64 3.20
C ILE A 61 -29.43 -6.04 2.26
N GLY A 62 -29.13 -6.85 1.25
CA GLY A 62 -30.14 -7.33 0.29
C GLY A 62 -31.02 -8.41 0.87
N ASN A 63 -30.42 -9.52 1.30
CA ASN A 63 -31.18 -10.73 1.65
C ASN A 63 -31.72 -10.70 3.09
N ALA A 64 -30.93 -10.25 4.09
CA ALA A 64 -31.36 -10.27 5.49
C ALA A 64 -32.16 -9.02 5.90
N ILE A 65 -31.76 -7.80 5.46
CA ILE A 65 -32.52 -6.57 5.75
C ILE A 65 -33.67 -6.39 4.75
N GLY A 66 -33.55 -6.96 3.55
CA GLY A 66 -34.60 -6.94 2.52
C GLY A 66 -34.67 -5.61 1.76
N ILE A 67 -33.49 -5.02 1.42
CA ILE A 67 -33.44 -3.82 0.56
C ILE A 67 -33.20 -4.26 -0.88
N GLU A 68 -34.04 -3.81 -1.80
CA GLU A 68 -33.93 -4.13 -3.24
C GLU A 68 -32.59 -3.68 -3.86
N PRO A 69 -32.08 -4.38 -4.87
CA PRO A 69 -30.84 -4.03 -5.57
C PRO A 69 -30.77 -2.57 -6.05
N THR A 70 -31.84 -2.06 -6.66
CA THR A 70 -31.95 -0.67 -7.14
C THR A 70 -31.79 0.34 -6.01
N LYS A 71 -32.41 0.09 -4.87
CA LYS A 71 -32.30 0.95 -3.68
C LYS A 71 -30.92 0.84 -3.05
N ILE A 72 -30.31 -0.36 -3.00
CA ILE A 72 -28.93 -0.55 -2.54
C ILE A 72 -27.97 0.27 -3.43
N TYR A 73 -28.15 0.24 -4.74
CA TYR A 73 -27.34 1.03 -5.66
C TYR A 73 -27.43 2.54 -5.39
N LEU A 74 -28.64 3.06 -5.18
CA LEU A 74 -28.84 4.47 -4.82
C LEU A 74 -28.08 4.84 -3.54
N LEU A 75 -28.19 4.03 -2.50
CA LEU A 75 -27.47 4.22 -1.23
C LEU A 75 -25.96 4.15 -1.43
N TYR A 76 -25.49 3.22 -2.27
CA TYR A 76 -24.08 3.05 -2.60
C TYR A 76 -23.49 4.28 -3.30
N VAL A 77 -24.22 4.87 -4.26
CA VAL A 77 -23.85 6.12 -4.93
C VAL A 77 -23.68 7.24 -3.90
N ILE A 78 -24.64 7.42 -3.00
CA ILE A 78 -24.59 8.46 -1.96
C ILE A 78 -23.42 8.19 -1.00
N ALA A 79 -23.20 6.94 -0.61
CA ALA A 79 -22.10 6.56 0.27
C ALA A 79 -20.73 6.85 -0.37
N ILE A 80 -20.52 6.53 -1.66
CA ILE A 80 -19.29 6.87 -2.37
C ILE A 80 -19.09 8.39 -2.45
N LEU A 81 -20.12 9.16 -2.79
CA LEU A 81 -20.01 10.61 -2.83
C LEU A 81 -19.60 11.19 -1.46
N SER A 82 -20.14 10.63 -0.36
CA SER A 82 -19.75 11.01 0.99
C SER A 82 -18.32 10.59 1.35
N SER A 83 -17.77 9.59 0.69
CA SER A 83 -16.40 9.12 0.95
C SER A 83 -15.32 10.11 0.54
N PHE A 84 -15.55 10.96 -0.47
CA PHE A 84 -14.55 11.96 -0.92
C PHE A 84 -14.15 12.94 0.20
N PRO A 85 -15.09 13.69 0.82
CA PRO A 85 -14.70 14.59 1.91
C PRO A 85 -14.16 13.83 3.12
N MET A 86 -14.65 12.61 3.42
CA MET A 86 -14.16 11.78 4.51
C MET A 86 -12.72 11.34 4.28
N THR A 87 -12.35 10.95 3.06
CA THR A 87 -10.97 10.59 2.69
C THR A 87 -10.03 11.78 2.82
N ALA A 88 -10.44 12.96 2.34
CA ALA A 88 -9.65 14.18 2.48
C ALA A 88 -9.44 14.55 3.97
N LEU A 89 -10.47 14.40 4.79
CA LEU A 89 -10.40 14.67 6.22
C LEU A 89 -9.46 13.69 6.94
N ARG A 90 -9.55 12.37 6.63
CA ARG A 90 -8.65 11.35 7.19
C ARG A 90 -7.19 11.63 6.83
N ALA A 91 -6.91 11.89 5.55
CA ALA A 91 -5.57 12.21 5.09
C ALA A 91 -5.00 13.42 5.83
N ASN A 92 -5.79 14.49 5.96
CA ASN A 92 -5.37 15.69 6.70
C ASN A 92 -5.08 15.42 8.18
N ILE A 93 -5.91 14.59 8.85
CA ILE A 93 -5.71 14.22 10.26
C ILE A 93 -4.42 13.38 10.41
N ILE A 94 -4.20 12.38 9.55
CA ILE A 94 -3.01 11.51 9.59
C ILE A 94 -1.74 12.32 9.30
N ASP A 95 -1.77 13.18 8.28
CA ASP A 95 -0.60 13.97 7.90
C ASP A 95 -0.27 15.09 8.90
N SER A 96 -1.30 15.60 9.61
CA SER A 96 -1.12 16.54 10.70
C SER A 96 -0.75 15.89 12.04
N ALA A 97 -0.79 14.55 12.13
CA ALA A 97 -0.52 13.85 13.39
C ALA A 97 0.99 13.89 13.73
N ARG A 98 1.33 14.62 14.77
CA ARG A 98 2.70 14.78 15.28
C ARG A 98 2.81 14.32 16.73
N SER A 99 2.05 13.27 17.07
CA SER A 99 2.03 12.74 18.44
C SER A 99 3.30 11.95 18.75
N LYS A 100 3.89 12.15 19.92
CA LYS A 100 4.96 11.28 20.46
C LYS A 100 4.54 9.81 20.58
N LYS A 101 3.22 9.53 20.59
CA LYS A 101 2.65 8.18 20.63
C LYS A 101 2.63 7.49 19.26
N GLY A 102 3.06 8.17 18.19
CA GLY A 102 3.10 7.69 16.83
C GLY A 102 2.04 8.31 15.91
N LYS A 103 2.22 8.11 14.61
CA LYS A 103 1.36 8.63 13.53
C LYS A 103 0.12 7.76 13.30
N TYR A 104 0.24 6.43 13.39
CA TYR A 104 -0.83 5.46 13.08
C TYR A 104 -1.36 4.74 14.31
N ARG A 105 -0.47 4.35 15.22
CA ARG A 105 -0.75 3.54 16.39
C ARG A 105 -1.92 4.06 17.27
N PRO A 106 -2.04 5.35 17.62
CA PRO A 106 -3.13 5.84 18.46
C PRO A 106 -4.52 5.64 17.83
N TYR A 107 -4.61 5.64 16.51
CA TYR A 107 -5.88 5.52 15.80
C TYR A 107 -6.46 4.12 15.85
N LEU A 108 -5.66 3.10 16.17
CA LEU A 108 -6.19 1.75 16.46
C LEU A 108 -7.19 1.76 17.62
N LEU A 109 -6.97 2.61 18.62
CA LEU A 109 -7.90 2.79 19.74
C LEU A 109 -8.99 3.81 19.43
N TYR A 110 -8.60 5.02 19.01
CA TYR A 110 -9.53 6.13 18.87
C TYR A 110 -10.54 5.91 17.74
N MET A 111 -10.19 5.18 16.68
CA MET A 111 -11.07 4.87 15.57
C MET A 111 -11.62 3.43 15.64
N GLY A 112 -10.90 2.52 16.28
CA GLY A 112 -11.36 1.14 16.48
C GLY A 112 -12.61 1.05 17.36
N LEU A 113 -12.63 1.77 18.48
CA LEU A 113 -13.80 1.75 19.39
C LEU A 113 -15.10 2.26 18.73
N PRO A 114 -15.14 3.45 18.08
CA PRO A 114 -16.31 3.87 17.33
C PRO A 114 -16.71 2.88 16.22
N THR A 115 -15.74 2.26 15.52
CA THR A 115 -16.03 1.26 14.50
C THR A 115 -16.78 0.06 15.08
N VAL A 116 -16.33 -0.45 16.21
CA VAL A 116 -17.00 -1.57 16.93
C VAL A 116 -18.41 -1.18 17.36
N ILE A 117 -18.58 0.01 17.94
CA ILE A 117 -19.89 0.52 18.36
C ILE A 117 -20.84 0.61 17.15
N LEU A 118 -20.36 1.13 16.03
CA LEU A 118 -21.15 1.22 14.79
C LEU A 118 -21.51 -0.18 14.26
N ALA A 119 -20.56 -1.14 14.26
CA ALA A 119 -20.83 -2.49 13.76
C ALA A 119 -21.90 -3.20 14.63
N ILE A 120 -21.80 -3.08 15.96
CA ILE A 120 -22.80 -3.62 16.87
C ILE A 120 -24.15 -2.91 16.69
N GLY A 121 -24.14 -1.56 16.64
CA GLY A 121 -25.33 -0.77 16.43
C GLY A 121 -26.07 -1.13 15.13
N PHE A 122 -25.30 -1.34 14.04
CA PHE A 122 -25.87 -1.72 12.74
C PHE A 122 -26.69 -3.01 12.83
N VAL A 123 -26.15 -4.08 13.41
CA VAL A 123 -26.84 -5.38 13.45
C VAL A 123 -27.97 -5.44 14.48
N TRP A 124 -27.93 -4.59 15.51
CA TRP A 124 -28.97 -4.53 16.55
C TRP A 124 -30.15 -3.59 16.20
N MET A 125 -30.11 -2.89 15.06
CA MET A 125 -31.25 -2.10 14.61
C MET A 125 -32.46 -3.01 14.34
N PRO A 126 -33.69 -2.59 14.75
CA PRO A 126 -34.91 -3.37 14.57
C PRO A 126 -35.48 -3.20 13.15
N TYR A 127 -34.71 -3.63 12.14
CA TYR A 127 -35.08 -3.48 10.73
C TYR A 127 -36.42 -4.11 10.38
N GLU A 128 -36.83 -5.16 11.10
CA GLU A 128 -38.11 -5.85 10.89
C GLU A 128 -39.34 -4.94 11.13
N HIS A 129 -39.17 -3.95 12.00
CA HIS A 129 -40.23 -3.00 12.36
C HIS A 129 -40.11 -1.64 11.66
N MET A 130 -39.09 -1.50 10.77
CA MET A 130 -38.82 -0.25 10.05
C MET A 130 -39.53 -0.23 8.69
N SER A 131 -40.04 0.93 8.28
CA SER A 131 -40.43 1.15 6.88
C SER A 131 -39.20 1.14 5.98
N MET A 132 -39.38 0.85 4.69
CA MET A 132 -38.28 0.80 3.72
C MET A 132 -37.41 2.07 3.74
N THR A 133 -38.03 3.24 3.81
CA THR A 133 -37.31 4.52 3.87
C THR A 133 -36.45 4.63 5.12
N PHE A 134 -36.95 4.22 6.28
CA PHE A 134 -36.14 4.22 7.52
C PHE A 134 -35.01 3.19 7.47
N LYS A 135 -35.24 2.00 6.89
CA LYS A 135 -34.15 1.01 6.64
C LYS A 135 -33.03 1.65 5.80
N MET A 136 -33.38 2.29 4.68
CA MET A 136 -32.42 2.94 3.78
C MET A 136 -31.62 4.04 4.49
N ILE A 137 -32.28 4.94 5.21
CA ILE A 137 -31.63 6.03 5.96
C ILE A 137 -30.69 5.45 7.02
N THR A 138 -31.13 4.46 7.77
CA THR A 138 -30.32 3.81 8.82
C THR A 138 -29.07 3.16 8.22
N VAL A 139 -29.22 2.34 7.19
CA VAL A 139 -28.11 1.68 6.50
C VAL A 139 -27.13 2.72 5.95
N LEU A 140 -27.63 3.80 5.34
CA LEU A 140 -26.78 4.88 4.81
C LEU A 140 -25.97 5.57 5.91
N LEU A 141 -26.61 5.95 7.01
CA LEU A 141 -25.94 6.65 8.13
C LEU A 141 -24.83 5.80 8.74
N PHE A 142 -25.07 4.51 8.98
CA PHE A 142 -24.04 3.60 9.45
C PHE A 142 -22.90 3.47 8.46
N ASN A 143 -23.19 3.38 7.15
CA ASN A 143 -22.17 3.27 6.13
C ASN A 143 -21.33 4.54 5.96
N ILE A 144 -21.92 5.73 6.11
CA ILE A 144 -21.15 6.98 6.19
C ILE A 144 -20.21 6.95 7.41
N GLY A 145 -20.68 6.46 8.55
CA GLY A 145 -19.85 6.23 9.72
C GLY A 145 -18.69 5.26 9.45
N PHE A 146 -18.94 4.15 8.76
CA PHE A 146 -17.89 3.21 8.35
C PHE A 146 -16.89 3.84 7.39
N GLN A 147 -17.31 4.66 6.44
CA GLN A 147 -16.40 5.38 5.53
C GLN A 147 -15.40 6.29 6.28
N PHE A 148 -15.73 6.76 7.46
CA PHE A 148 -14.80 7.54 8.28
C PHE A 148 -14.06 6.67 9.29
N PHE A 149 -14.75 6.08 10.27
CA PHE A 149 -14.13 5.40 11.41
C PHE A 149 -13.43 4.09 11.03
N TYR A 150 -14.14 3.23 10.29
CA TYR A 150 -13.57 1.94 9.87
C TYR A 150 -12.42 2.13 8.88
N MET A 151 -12.58 2.97 7.86
CA MET A 151 -11.53 3.19 6.89
C MET A 151 -10.30 3.84 7.52
N PHE A 152 -10.49 4.69 8.55
CA PHE A 152 -9.38 5.26 9.30
C PHE A 152 -8.64 4.18 10.12
N PHE A 153 -9.38 3.33 10.83
CA PHE A 153 -8.83 2.18 11.55
C PHE A 153 -8.05 1.24 10.62
N TYR A 154 -8.64 0.91 9.47
CA TYR A 154 -8.03 0.06 8.46
C TYR A 154 -6.72 0.66 7.91
N GLU A 155 -6.75 1.92 7.47
CA GLU A 155 -5.56 2.62 6.99
C GLU A 155 -4.48 2.73 8.07
N ALA A 156 -4.86 2.98 9.31
CA ALA A 156 -3.92 3.05 10.43
C ALA A 156 -3.23 1.70 10.66
N TYR A 157 -3.96 0.59 10.64
CA TYR A 157 -3.39 -0.75 10.82
C TYR A 157 -2.50 -1.17 9.65
N GLU A 158 -2.97 -0.97 8.40
CA GLU A 158 -2.21 -1.35 7.20
C GLU A 158 -0.91 -0.56 7.05
N ASN A 159 -0.94 0.74 7.33
CA ASN A 159 0.23 1.60 7.20
C ASN A 159 1.17 1.55 8.42
N LEU A 160 0.75 0.98 9.54
CA LEU A 160 1.58 0.88 10.74
C LEU A 160 2.92 0.18 10.47
N ILE A 161 2.92 -0.88 9.65
CA ILE A 161 4.14 -1.63 9.29
C ILE A 161 5.22 -0.75 8.66
N LEU A 162 4.82 0.31 7.95
CA LEU A 162 5.74 1.21 7.26
C LEU A 162 6.59 2.04 8.22
N VAL A 163 6.12 2.24 9.45
CA VAL A 163 6.76 3.07 10.47
C VAL A 163 7.33 2.27 11.65
N LEU A 164 7.09 0.96 11.71
CA LEU A 164 7.61 0.08 12.78
C LEU A 164 9.11 -0.19 12.63
N SER A 165 9.65 -0.21 11.41
CA SER A 165 11.09 -0.41 11.18
C SER A 165 11.57 0.41 9.98
N PRO A 166 12.77 1.03 10.04
CA PRO A 166 13.43 1.62 8.88
C PRO A 166 13.98 0.54 7.93
N ASN A 167 14.21 -0.69 8.38
CA ASN A 167 14.74 -1.79 7.58
C ASN A 167 13.65 -2.40 6.70
N THR A 168 13.79 -2.29 5.37
CA THR A 168 12.84 -2.79 4.38
C THR A 168 12.68 -4.32 4.43
N GLN A 169 13.78 -5.06 4.67
CA GLN A 169 13.74 -6.52 4.78
C GLN A 169 12.91 -6.95 6.00
N GLU A 170 13.12 -6.29 7.12
CA GLU A 170 12.39 -6.56 8.36
C GLU A 170 10.89 -6.26 8.23
N ARG A 171 10.53 -5.16 7.54
CA ARG A 171 9.14 -4.88 7.20
C ARG A 171 8.52 -5.97 6.33
N THR A 172 9.28 -6.47 5.35
CA THR A 172 8.83 -7.55 4.47
C THR A 172 8.63 -8.86 5.25
N ASP A 173 9.56 -9.20 6.13
CA ASP A 173 9.46 -10.38 7.01
C ASP A 173 8.22 -10.29 7.91
N ALA A 174 8.03 -9.15 8.58
CA ALA A 174 6.87 -8.92 9.44
C ALA A 174 5.54 -8.92 8.66
N ALA A 175 5.52 -8.33 7.46
CA ALA A 175 4.36 -8.36 6.58
C ALA A 175 4.02 -9.78 6.11
N THR A 176 5.03 -10.62 5.88
CA THR A 176 4.84 -12.04 5.52
C THR A 176 4.21 -12.83 6.66
N VAL A 177 4.73 -12.66 7.90
CA VAL A 177 4.14 -13.29 9.09
C VAL A 177 2.70 -12.80 9.31
N LYS A 178 2.45 -11.49 9.16
CA LYS A 178 1.11 -10.92 9.22
C LYS A 178 0.19 -11.57 8.18
N ALA A 179 0.62 -11.71 6.92
CA ALA A 179 -0.21 -12.24 5.85
C ALA A 179 -0.66 -13.69 6.12
N VAL A 180 0.23 -14.51 6.69
CA VAL A 180 -0.12 -15.89 7.08
C VAL A 180 -1.16 -15.90 8.22
N ILE A 181 -0.95 -15.08 9.25
CA ILE A 181 -1.83 -15.03 10.41
C ILE A 181 -3.18 -14.35 10.07
N TYR A 182 -3.16 -13.36 9.21
CA TYR A 182 -4.32 -12.65 8.71
C TYR A 182 -5.36 -13.58 8.07
N SER A 183 -4.94 -14.61 7.32
CA SER A 183 -5.86 -15.54 6.67
C SER A 183 -6.69 -16.38 7.68
N LEU A 184 -6.28 -16.43 8.94
CA LEU A 184 -7.00 -17.16 9.99
C LEU A 184 -8.33 -16.48 10.37
N ALA A 185 -8.40 -15.15 10.38
CA ALA A 185 -9.62 -14.44 10.79
C ALA A 185 -10.82 -14.71 9.86
N PRO A 186 -10.72 -14.56 8.53
CA PRO A 186 -11.78 -14.97 7.61
C PRO A 186 -12.13 -16.45 7.72
N SER A 187 -11.13 -17.32 7.92
CA SER A 187 -11.36 -18.77 8.08
C SER A 187 -12.22 -19.06 9.31
N ILE A 188 -11.93 -18.42 10.44
CA ILE A 188 -12.73 -18.56 11.66
C ILE A 188 -14.14 -18.05 11.45
N VAL A 189 -14.32 -16.88 10.81
CA VAL A 189 -15.65 -16.32 10.49
C VAL A 189 -16.43 -17.29 9.59
N ASN A 190 -15.78 -17.83 8.55
CA ASN A 190 -16.40 -18.77 7.62
C ASN A 190 -16.83 -20.10 8.28
N ILE A 191 -16.18 -20.51 9.34
CA ILE A 191 -16.61 -21.67 10.14
C ILE A 191 -17.74 -21.30 11.11
N VAL A 192 -17.55 -20.19 11.82
CA VAL A 192 -18.46 -19.81 12.91
C VAL A 192 -19.83 -19.40 12.38
N MET A 193 -19.89 -18.69 11.24
CA MET A 193 -21.19 -18.18 10.74
C MET A 193 -22.18 -19.26 10.33
N PRO A 194 -21.83 -20.30 9.51
CA PRO A 194 -22.77 -21.39 9.22
C PRO A 194 -23.12 -22.23 10.46
N MET A 195 -22.15 -22.44 11.36
CA MET A 195 -22.42 -23.18 12.61
C MET A 195 -23.37 -22.40 13.53
N ALA A 196 -23.17 -21.09 13.64
CA ALA A 196 -24.10 -20.21 14.38
C ALA A 196 -25.48 -20.20 13.73
N ALA A 197 -25.57 -20.17 12.40
CA ALA A 197 -26.84 -20.27 11.67
C ALA A 197 -27.58 -21.56 12.05
N LYS A 198 -26.90 -22.69 12.10
CA LYS A 198 -27.50 -23.98 12.51
C LYS A 198 -28.15 -23.89 13.90
N PHE A 199 -27.50 -23.28 14.87
CA PHE A 199 -28.00 -23.24 16.26
C PHE A 199 -28.98 -22.09 16.53
N LEU A 200 -28.88 -20.96 15.84
CA LEU A 200 -29.65 -19.76 16.10
C LEU A 200 -30.86 -19.60 15.18
N THR A 201 -30.76 -20.06 13.93
CA THR A 201 -31.73 -19.78 12.86
C THR A 201 -32.09 -21.03 12.03
N ASN A 202 -31.80 -22.25 12.54
CA ASN A 202 -32.05 -23.51 11.85
C ASN A 202 -31.44 -23.57 10.42
N GLY A 203 -30.28 -22.98 10.23
CA GLY A 203 -29.57 -22.94 8.96
C GLY A 203 -29.89 -21.73 8.07
N ASP A 204 -30.86 -20.94 8.44
CA ASP A 204 -31.23 -19.74 7.67
C ASP A 204 -30.21 -18.60 7.91
N MET A 205 -29.47 -18.24 6.85
CA MET A 205 -28.52 -17.13 6.87
C MET A 205 -29.16 -15.78 6.53
N THR A 206 -30.42 -15.73 6.17
CA THR A 206 -31.16 -14.48 5.91
C THR A 206 -31.77 -13.90 7.17
N ASP A 207 -31.85 -14.64 8.27
CA ASP A 207 -32.37 -14.16 9.55
C ASP A 207 -31.37 -13.23 10.25
N LEU A 208 -31.78 -11.99 10.52
CA LEU A 208 -30.98 -10.98 11.23
C LEU A 208 -30.55 -11.41 12.64
N LYS A 209 -31.30 -12.32 13.27
CA LYS A 209 -30.94 -12.88 14.57
C LYS A 209 -29.53 -13.50 14.57
N LEU A 210 -29.15 -14.15 13.46
CA LEU A 210 -27.80 -14.70 13.29
C LEU A 210 -26.72 -13.63 13.50
N TYR A 211 -26.84 -12.51 12.79
CA TYR A 211 -25.84 -11.43 12.82
C TYR A 211 -25.84 -10.68 14.15
N ARG A 212 -27.01 -10.53 14.78
CA ARG A 212 -27.13 -9.90 16.11
C ARG A 212 -26.36 -10.62 17.20
N TYR A 213 -26.28 -11.94 17.13
CA TYR A 213 -25.58 -12.73 18.14
C TYR A 213 -24.16 -13.15 17.76
N ALA A 214 -23.87 -13.32 16.47
CA ALA A 214 -22.53 -13.78 16.03
C ALA A 214 -21.51 -12.63 15.86
N TYR A 215 -21.90 -11.47 15.32
CA TYR A 215 -20.96 -10.39 15.04
C TYR A 215 -20.45 -9.61 16.26
N PRO A 216 -21.28 -9.23 17.25
CA PRO A 216 -20.80 -8.49 18.40
C PRO A 216 -19.62 -9.16 19.15
N PRO A 217 -19.67 -10.46 19.51
CA PRO A 217 -18.54 -11.13 20.13
C PRO A 217 -17.26 -11.07 19.27
N MET A 218 -17.38 -11.22 17.94
CA MET A 218 -16.24 -11.19 17.03
C MET A 218 -15.57 -9.81 16.98
N VAL A 219 -16.35 -8.73 16.85
CA VAL A 219 -15.78 -7.37 16.79
C VAL A 219 -15.23 -6.92 18.15
N ILE A 220 -15.83 -7.33 19.26
CA ILE A 220 -15.34 -7.06 20.61
C ILE A 220 -14.00 -7.79 20.83
N LEU A 221 -13.94 -9.10 20.54
CA LEU A 221 -12.69 -9.86 20.60
C LEU A 221 -11.64 -9.24 19.67
N GLY A 222 -12.06 -8.85 18.46
CA GLY A 222 -11.22 -8.18 17.49
C GLY A 222 -10.60 -6.89 18.03
N PHE A 223 -11.39 -6.08 18.71
CA PHE A 223 -10.91 -4.83 19.31
C PHE A 223 -9.94 -5.10 20.46
N LEU A 224 -10.24 -6.05 21.35
CA LEU A 224 -9.35 -6.44 22.45
C LEU A 224 -7.97 -6.90 21.95
N LEU A 225 -7.94 -7.70 20.88
CA LEU A 225 -6.69 -8.11 20.23
C LEU A 225 -5.97 -6.92 19.57
N SER A 226 -6.69 -5.98 18.98
CA SER A 226 -6.13 -4.75 18.41
C SER A 226 -5.48 -3.84 19.46
N ILE A 227 -5.99 -3.84 20.70
CA ILE A 227 -5.35 -3.15 21.82
C ILE A 227 -3.96 -3.73 22.09
N MET A 228 -3.77 -5.03 21.89
CA MET A 228 -2.46 -5.68 22.05
C MET A 228 -1.44 -5.14 21.03
N VAL A 229 -1.86 -4.84 19.79
CA VAL A 229 -1.01 -4.16 18.81
C VAL A 229 -0.58 -2.80 19.35
N TYR A 230 -1.55 -1.97 19.78
CA TYR A 230 -1.27 -0.65 20.34
C TYR A 230 -0.30 -0.72 21.53
N ALA A 231 -0.49 -1.66 22.44
CA ALA A 231 0.29 -1.74 23.68
C ALA A 231 1.74 -2.24 23.46
N ASN A 232 1.98 -3.06 22.43
CA ASN A 232 3.27 -3.76 22.27
C ASN A 232 4.06 -3.36 21.03
N THR A 233 3.58 -2.42 20.22
CA THR A 233 4.34 -1.90 19.08
C THR A 233 4.83 -0.46 19.35
N GLN A 234 5.93 -0.07 18.72
CA GLN A 234 6.47 1.29 18.77
C GLN A 234 6.86 1.75 17.37
N GLU A 235 6.35 2.92 16.97
CA GLU A 235 6.78 3.55 15.72
C GLU A 235 8.20 4.08 15.87
N LYS A 236 9.13 3.61 15.02
CA LYS A 236 10.55 3.95 15.07
C LYS A 236 10.95 4.94 14.00
N ILE A 237 10.16 5.05 12.93
CA ILE A 237 10.31 6.11 11.94
C ILE A 237 9.46 7.29 12.39
N ILE A 238 10.07 8.19 13.13
CA ILE A 238 9.51 9.52 13.36
C ILE A 238 9.83 10.30 12.08
N GLN A 239 8.81 10.62 11.29
CA GLN A 239 9.00 11.48 10.13
C GLN A 239 9.57 12.82 10.63
N ALA A 240 10.71 13.23 10.09
CA ALA A 240 11.24 14.55 10.30
C ALA A 240 10.13 15.58 9.98
N LYS A 241 10.08 16.66 10.73
CA LYS A 241 9.20 17.79 10.46
C LYS A 241 9.70 18.47 9.17
N THR A 242 9.36 17.88 8.05
CA THR A 242 9.64 18.48 6.75
C THR A 242 8.42 19.28 6.32
N HIS A 243 8.67 20.47 5.78
CA HIS A 243 7.65 21.27 5.14
C HIS A 243 7.22 20.58 3.86
N VAL A 244 6.04 19.96 3.89
CA VAL A 244 5.49 19.27 2.72
C VAL A 244 4.86 20.30 1.80
N VAL A 245 5.33 20.38 0.57
CA VAL A 245 4.68 21.15 -0.48
C VAL A 245 3.33 20.51 -0.79
N GLN A 246 2.23 21.22 -0.56
CA GLN A 246 0.90 20.73 -0.89
C GLN A 246 0.69 20.73 -2.41
N VAL A 247 0.51 19.54 -2.98
CA VAL A 247 0.32 19.36 -4.42
C VAL A 247 -1.18 19.37 -4.74
N LYS A 248 -1.58 20.19 -5.71
CA LYS A 248 -2.96 20.18 -6.19
C LYS A 248 -3.25 18.94 -7.03
N PHE A 249 -4.51 18.48 -6.99
CA PHE A 249 -4.97 17.31 -7.74
C PHE A 249 -4.54 17.32 -9.23
N ILE A 250 -4.67 18.45 -9.92
CA ILE A 250 -4.27 18.56 -11.34
C ILE A 250 -2.75 18.42 -11.52
N ASP A 251 -1.95 18.92 -10.58
CA ASP A 251 -0.50 18.82 -10.66
C ASP A 251 -0.05 17.39 -10.33
N ALA A 252 -0.76 16.71 -9.40
CA ALA A 252 -0.58 15.28 -9.13
C ALA A 252 -0.85 14.43 -10.38
N ILE A 253 -1.98 14.68 -11.08
CA ILE A 253 -2.30 13.98 -12.33
C ILE A 253 -1.21 14.22 -13.38
N ARG A 254 -0.74 15.44 -13.56
CA ARG A 254 0.32 15.75 -14.53
C ARG A 254 1.64 15.07 -14.21
N ALA A 255 2.00 14.99 -12.92
CA ALA A 255 3.22 14.33 -12.49
C ALA A 255 3.12 12.81 -12.74
N VAL A 256 1.98 12.20 -12.39
CA VAL A 256 1.74 10.76 -12.57
C VAL A 256 1.44 10.43 -14.05
N ALA A 257 1.01 11.40 -14.87
CA ALA A 257 0.72 11.18 -16.29
C ALA A 257 1.91 10.62 -17.08
N LYS A 258 3.13 10.93 -16.68
CA LYS A 258 4.37 10.41 -17.29
C LYS A 258 4.69 8.98 -16.87
N ASN A 259 4.00 8.43 -15.86
CA ASN A 259 4.24 7.09 -15.33
C ASN A 259 3.36 6.07 -16.05
N LYS A 260 3.89 5.47 -17.12
CA LYS A 260 3.14 4.47 -17.90
C LYS A 260 2.72 3.25 -17.08
N TYR A 261 3.54 2.82 -16.12
CA TYR A 261 3.25 1.62 -15.32
C TYR A 261 2.11 1.83 -14.34
N PHE A 262 2.01 3.04 -13.78
CA PHE A 262 0.86 3.42 -12.96
C PHE A 262 -0.46 3.26 -13.75
N TRP A 263 -0.48 3.80 -14.98
CA TRP A 263 -1.68 3.74 -15.83
C TRP A 263 -2.01 2.31 -16.25
N ILE A 264 -1.01 1.49 -16.59
CA ILE A 264 -1.21 0.08 -16.95
C ILE A 264 -1.90 -0.68 -15.81
N ILE A 265 -1.37 -0.57 -14.58
CA ILE A 265 -1.91 -1.27 -13.41
C ILE A 265 -3.29 -0.72 -13.02
N SER A 266 -3.45 0.61 -13.03
CA SER A 266 -4.74 1.25 -12.70
C SER A 266 -5.80 0.90 -13.74
N LEU A 267 -5.46 0.94 -15.04
CA LEU A 267 -6.39 0.60 -16.12
C LEU A 267 -6.86 -0.84 -16.02
N ALA A 268 -5.96 -1.79 -15.72
CA ALA A 268 -6.33 -3.19 -15.52
C ALA A 268 -7.43 -3.33 -14.47
N GLY A 269 -7.27 -2.71 -13.29
CA GLY A 269 -8.29 -2.74 -12.25
C GLY A 269 -9.59 -2.03 -12.64
N TRP A 270 -9.51 -0.93 -13.39
CA TRP A 270 -10.69 -0.15 -13.77
C TRP A 270 -11.54 -0.84 -14.84
N ILE A 271 -10.93 -1.42 -15.87
CA ILE A 271 -11.67 -2.11 -16.94
C ILE A 271 -12.07 -3.54 -16.54
N GLY A 272 -11.40 -4.13 -15.54
CA GLY A 272 -11.71 -5.46 -14.99
C GLY A 272 -12.78 -5.44 -13.87
N PHE A 273 -13.52 -4.35 -13.68
CA PHE A 273 -14.45 -4.17 -12.54
C PHE A 273 -15.54 -5.24 -12.39
N LEU A 274 -15.86 -5.96 -13.46
CA LEU A 274 -16.86 -7.04 -13.44
C LEU A 274 -16.29 -8.40 -13.01
N GLU A 275 -14.98 -8.54 -12.84
CA GLU A 275 -14.30 -9.81 -12.57
C GLU A 275 -14.86 -10.59 -11.37
N ALA A 276 -15.28 -9.89 -10.32
CA ALA A 276 -15.77 -10.48 -9.08
C ALA A 276 -17.31 -10.62 -9.00
N SER A 277 -18.04 -10.51 -10.11
CA SER A 277 -19.52 -10.53 -10.12
C SER A 277 -20.12 -11.86 -9.67
N TYR A 278 -19.36 -12.95 -9.67
CA TYR A 278 -19.79 -14.29 -9.20
C TYR A 278 -19.66 -14.50 -7.68
N GLY A 279 -19.22 -13.50 -6.92
CA GLY A 279 -18.77 -13.67 -5.52
C GLY A 279 -19.79 -14.26 -4.54
N THR A 280 -21.09 -14.18 -4.84
CA THR A 280 -22.17 -14.70 -4.00
C THR A 280 -22.59 -16.15 -4.29
N ILE A 281 -22.01 -16.79 -5.31
CA ILE A 281 -22.50 -18.09 -5.85
C ILE A 281 -22.58 -19.20 -4.78
N LEU A 282 -21.60 -19.34 -3.91
CA LEU A 282 -21.61 -20.39 -2.87
C LEU A 282 -22.71 -20.15 -1.83
N GLN A 283 -22.92 -18.91 -1.43
CA GLN A 283 -23.97 -18.55 -0.48
C GLN A 283 -25.36 -18.76 -1.07
N TRP A 284 -25.54 -18.40 -2.34
CA TRP A 284 -26.83 -18.55 -3.01
C TRP A 284 -27.15 -20.00 -3.34
N LEU A 285 -26.14 -20.83 -3.73
CA LEU A 285 -26.32 -22.29 -3.88
C LEU A 285 -26.74 -22.94 -2.55
N TYR A 286 -26.19 -22.53 -1.44
CA TYR A 286 -26.57 -23.01 -0.11
C TYR A 286 -27.98 -22.52 0.26
N GLN A 287 -28.23 -21.21 0.23
CA GLN A 287 -29.45 -20.60 0.75
C GLN A 287 -30.69 -20.90 -0.11
N TYR A 288 -30.59 -20.72 -1.42
CA TYR A 288 -31.73 -20.81 -2.33
C TYR A 288 -31.88 -22.15 -3.03
N GLN A 289 -30.82 -22.87 -3.26
CA GLN A 289 -30.85 -24.16 -3.97
C GLN A 289 -30.67 -25.37 -3.04
N HIS A 290 -30.50 -25.15 -1.73
CA HIS A 290 -30.31 -26.19 -0.72
C HIS A 290 -29.29 -27.24 -1.13
N ALA A 291 -28.19 -26.81 -1.75
CA ALA A 291 -27.19 -27.67 -2.40
C ALA A 291 -26.39 -28.53 -1.40
N CYS A 292 -26.34 -28.13 -0.13
CA CYS A 292 -25.62 -28.88 0.92
C CYS A 292 -26.20 -28.57 2.30
N THR A 293 -25.80 -29.36 3.30
CA THR A 293 -26.13 -29.14 4.72
C THR A 293 -25.25 -28.04 5.33
N GLU A 294 -25.65 -27.47 6.49
CA GLU A 294 -24.93 -26.42 7.21
C GLU A 294 -23.50 -26.82 7.54
N GLY A 295 -23.28 -28.08 7.98
CA GLY A 295 -21.95 -28.60 8.27
C GLY A 295 -21.08 -28.74 7.02
N GLN A 296 -21.65 -29.17 5.91
CA GLN A 296 -20.95 -29.22 4.61
C GLN A 296 -20.65 -27.80 4.11
N PHE A 297 -21.57 -26.86 4.27
CA PHE A 297 -21.33 -25.47 3.88
C PHE A 297 -20.21 -24.83 4.71
N ALA A 298 -20.17 -25.07 6.03
CA ALA A 298 -19.06 -24.61 6.87
C ALA A 298 -17.70 -25.17 6.39
N LEU A 299 -17.66 -26.47 6.00
CA LEU A 299 -16.47 -27.07 5.43
C LEU A 299 -16.08 -26.43 4.09
N ILE A 300 -17.05 -26.23 3.20
CA ILE A 300 -16.85 -25.59 1.89
C ILE A 300 -16.28 -24.18 2.05
N GLN A 301 -16.88 -23.37 2.92
CA GLN A 301 -16.40 -22.01 3.19
C GLN A 301 -15.02 -21.99 3.82
N THR A 302 -14.71 -22.96 4.71
CA THR A 302 -13.37 -23.10 5.29
C THR A 302 -12.32 -23.43 4.24
N ILE A 303 -12.60 -24.38 3.35
CA ILE A 303 -11.68 -24.75 2.27
C ILE A 303 -11.46 -23.54 1.35
N ASN A 304 -12.53 -22.90 0.90
CA ASN A 304 -12.47 -21.72 0.04
C ASN A 304 -11.72 -20.56 0.69
N GLY A 305 -12.01 -20.26 1.95
CA GLY A 305 -11.36 -19.17 2.71
C GLY A 305 -9.86 -19.37 2.94
N ASN A 306 -9.39 -20.63 2.98
CA ASN A 306 -7.97 -20.96 3.12
C ASN A 306 -7.19 -21.00 1.77
N ALA A 307 -7.85 -20.85 0.64
CA ALA A 307 -7.20 -20.85 -0.67
C ALA A 307 -6.08 -19.79 -0.75
N ALA A 308 -6.34 -18.61 -0.24
CA ALA A 308 -5.38 -17.51 -0.24
C ALA A 308 -4.08 -17.82 0.49
N LEU A 309 -4.12 -18.59 1.58
CA LEU A 309 -2.93 -19.00 2.32
C LEU A 309 -1.93 -19.76 1.42
N TRP A 310 -2.43 -20.73 0.66
CA TRP A 310 -1.61 -21.52 -0.24
C TRP A 310 -0.99 -20.68 -1.35
N GLY A 311 -1.77 -19.79 -1.93
CA GLY A 311 -1.28 -18.84 -2.94
C GLY A 311 -0.16 -17.94 -2.42
N MET A 312 -0.34 -17.36 -1.22
CA MET A 312 0.67 -16.49 -0.59
C MET A 312 1.96 -17.24 -0.27
N LEU A 313 1.89 -18.51 0.17
CA LEU A 313 3.07 -19.33 0.43
C LEU A 313 3.83 -19.69 -0.86
N MET A 314 3.12 -19.91 -1.95
CA MET A 314 3.71 -20.26 -3.26
C MET A 314 4.25 -19.04 -4.00
N ALA A 315 3.67 -17.87 -3.79
CA ALA A 315 3.99 -16.66 -4.58
C ALA A 315 5.47 -16.25 -4.54
N PRO A 316 6.18 -16.20 -3.38
CA PRO A 316 7.59 -15.81 -3.35
C PRO A 316 8.48 -16.75 -4.16
N TRP A 317 8.19 -18.07 -4.13
CA TRP A 317 8.91 -19.05 -4.93
C TRP A 317 8.69 -18.83 -6.43
N ALA A 318 7.44 -18.67 -6.84
CA ALA A 318 7.09 -18.45 -8.24
C ALA A 318 7.68 -17.14 -8.78
N ILE A 319 7.60 -16.04 -8.01
CA ILE A 319 8.15 -14.75 -8.39
C ILE A 319 9.67 -14.83 -8.58
N ARG A 320 10.39 -15.46 -7.64
CA ARG A 320 11.85 -15.66 -7.77
C ARG A 320 12.22 -16.52 -8.97
N ARG A 321 11.37 -17.50 -9.34
CA ARG A 321 11.65 -18.46 -10.41
C ARG A 321 11.30 -17.93 -11.80
N PHE A 322 10.22 -17.21 -11.93
CA PHE A 322 9.62 -16.82 -13.23
C PHE A 322 9.62 -15.30 -13.46
N GLY A 323 9.86 -14.51 -12.42
CA GLY A 323 9.78 -13.04 -12.47
C GLY A 323 8.35 -12.52 -12.33
N LYS A 324 8.22 -11.26 -11.86
CA LYS A 324 6.93 -10.61 -11.56
C LYS A 324 5.98 -10.58 -12.77
N LYS A 325 6.46 -10.17 -13.94
CA LYS A 325 5.64 -10.05 -15.16
C LYS A 325 5.01 -11.37 -15.57
N ARG A 326 5.80 -12.47 -15.63
CA ARG A 326 5.29 -13.77 -16.05
C ARG A 326 4.30 -14.32 -15.04
N VAL A 327 4.60 -14.19 -13.75
CA VAL A 327 3.67 -14.61 -12.69
C VAL A 327 2.37 -13.83 -12.79
N LEU A 328 2.42 -12.49 -12.94
CA LEU A 328 1.24 -11.64 -13.10
C LEU A 328 0.36 -12.10 -14.29
N LEU A 329 0.95 -12.32 -15.46
CA LEU A 329 0.21 -12.76 -16.65
C LEU A 329 -0.39 -14.16 -16.50
N VAL A 330 0.41 -15.12 -16.01
CA VAL A 330 -0.06 -16.52 -15.89
C VAL A 330 -1.16 -16.64 -14.83
N THR A 331 -1.02 -15.96 -13.68
CA THR A 331 -2.04 -16.00 -12.63
C THR A 331 -3.35 -15.39 -13.10
N ASN A 332 -3.32 -14.24 -13.76
CA ASN A 332 -4.55 -13.63 -14.29
C ASN A 332 -5.17 -14.44 -15.44
N PHE A 333 -4.36 -15.10 -16.27
CA PHE A 333 -4.87 -15.99 -17.30
C PHE A 333 -5.54 -17.25 -16.71
N LEU A 334 -4.94 -17.85 -15.68
CA LEU A 334 -5.54 -18.97 -14.95
C LEU A 334 -6.84 -18.55 -14.24
N ASN A 335 -6.91 -17.34 -13.73
CA ASN A 335 -8.12 -16.76 -13.17
C ASN A 335 -9.28 -16.79 -14.20
N VAL A 336 -9.04 -16.33 -15.43
CA VAL A 336 -10.03 -16.40 -16.52
C VAL A 336 -10.54 -17.83 -16.74
N ILE A 337 -9.61 -18.81 -16.77
CA ILE A 337 -9.97 -20.22 -17.00
C ILE A 337 -10.85 -20.74 -15.85
N PHE A 338 -10.46 -20.50 -14.60
CA PHE A 338 -11.21 -21.00 -13.44
C PHE A 338 -12.60 -20.37 -13.35
N ILE A 339 -12.73 -19.06 -13.60
CA ILE A 339 -14.04 -18.39 -13.64
C ILE A 339 -14.90 -18.95 -14.78
N ALA A 340 -14.34 -19.08 -15.98
CA ALA A 340 -15.06 -19.62 -17.14
C ALA A 340 -15.56 -21.05 -16.90
N SER A 341 -14.82 -21.86 -16.13
CA SER A 341 -15.21 -23.24 -15.80
C SER A 341 -16.45 -23.31 -14.90
N ILE A 342 -16.82 -22.22 -14.20
CA ILE A 342 -18.03 -22.18 -13.36
C ILE A 342 -19.30 -22.24 -14.20
N TYR A 343 -19.31 -21.60 -15.37
CA TYR A 343 -20.50 -21.55 -16.24
C TYR A 343 -21.11 -22.92 -16.57
N PRO A 344 -20.38 -23.85 -17.20
CA PRO A 344 -20.94 -25.16 -17.53
C PRO A 344 -21.33 -25.99 -16.30
N ILE A 345 -20.71 -25.75 -15.16
CA ILE A 345 -21.03 -26.42 -13.90
C ILE A 345 -22.41 -25.96 -13.40
N VAL A 346 -22.65 -24.64 -13.35
CA VAL A 346 -23.92 -24.09 -12.81
C VAL A 346 -25.10 -24.49 -13.69
N VAL A 347 -24.92 -24.50 -14.99
CA VAL A 347 -26.03 -24.75 -15.94
C VAL A 347 -26.36 -26.25 -16.09
N ASN A 348 -25.36 -27.15 -16.04
CA ASN A 348 -25.56 -28.55 -16.43
C ASN A 348 -25.50 -29.54 -15.26
N VAL A 349 -25.17 -29.08 -14.04
CA VAL A 349 -24.94 -29.99 -12.90
C VAL A 349 -25.98 -29.78 -11.81
N ASP A 350 -26.45 -30.89 -11.23
CA ASP A 350 -27.35 -30.86 -10.06
C ASP A 350 -26.72 -30.02 -8.90
N PRO A 351 -27.54 -29.21 -8.17
CA PRO A 351 -27.02 -28.33 -7.10
C PRO A 351 -26.12 -29.00 -6.07
N ARG A 352 -26.43 -30.24 -5.70
CA ARG A 352 -25.65 -30.98 -4.69
C ARG A 352 -24.24 -31.34 -5.16
N MET A 353 -24.05 -31.59 -6.44
CA MET A 353 -22.75 -31.85 -7.05
C MET A 353 -22.09 -30.53 -7.49
N CYS A 354 -22.91 -29.59 -7.99
CA CYS A 354 -22.49 -28.28 -8.46
C CYS A 354 -21.66 -27.54 -7.41
N ILE A 355 -22.11 -27.48 -6.16
CA ILE A 355 -21.41 -26.71 -5.09
C ILE A 355 -19.98 -27.20 -4.85
N TRP A 356 -19.71 -28.51 -4.96
CA TRP A 356 -18.38 -29.09 -4.80
C TRP A 356 -17.47 -28.81 -5.99
N LEU A 357 -17.99 -28.87 -7.21
CA LEU A 357 -17.25 -28.51 -8.41
C LEU A 357 -16.93 -27.03 -8.47
N VAL A 358 -17.91 -26.19 -8.11
CA VAL A 358 -17.71 -24.73 -7.97
C VAL A 358 -16.66 -24.45 -6.90
N LEU A 359 -16.66 -25.16 -5.77
CA LEU A 359 -15.62 -25.05 -4.75
C LEU A 359 -14.21 -25.29 -5.32
N ILE A 360 -14.04 -26.32 -6.15
CA ILE A 360 -12.73 -26.63 -6.77
C ILE A 360 -12.27 -25.47 -7.65
N CYS A 361 -13.19 -24.91 -8.47
CA CYS A 361 -12.89 -23.75 -9.30
C CYS A 361 -12.53 -22.52 -8.46
N LEU A 362 -13.33 -22.21 -7.43
CA LEU A 362 -13.12 -21.05 -6.57
C LEU A 362 -11.88 -21.20 -5.69
N PHE A 363 -11.61 -22.40 -5.16
CA PHE A 363 -10.38 -22.66 -4.42
C PHE A 363 -9.15 -22.43 -5.30
N SER A 364 -9.14 -23.00 -6.51
CA SER A 364 -8.06 -22.81 -7.47
C SER A 364 -7.90 -21.35 -7.85
N ASN A 365 -9.01 -20.65 -8.09
CA ASN A 365 -9.02 -19.21 -8.35
C ASN A 365 -8.50 -18.40 -7.14
N GLY A 366 -8.93 -18.74 -5.92
CA GLY A 366 -8.45 -18.12 -4.70
C GLY A 366 -6.95 -18.29 -4.45
N VAL A 367 -6.40 -19.49 -4.74
CA VAL A 367 -4.95 -19.74 -4.72
C VAL A 367 -4.21 -18.82 -5.69
N VAL A 368 -4.70 -18.74 -6.92
CA VAL A 368 -4.07 -17.93 -7.97
C VAL A 368 -4.24 -16.43 -7.69
N GLY A 369 -5.41 -16.00 -7.29
CA GLY A 369 -5.69 -14.60 -6.94
C GLY A 369 -4.87 -14.09 -5.76
N ALA A 370 -4.51 -14.96 -4.82
CA ALA A 370 -3.69 -14.60 -3.66
C ALA A 370 -2.25 -14.21 -4.02
N PHE A 371 -1.76 -14.55 -5.21
CA PHE A 371 -0.48 -14.03 -5.71
C PHE A 371 -0.48 -12.50 -5.81
N ALA A 372 -1.63 -11.91 -6.09
CA ALA A 372 -1.78 -10.45 -6.14
C ALA A 372 -1.45 -9.77 -4.79
N HIS A 373 -1.74 -10.40 -3.66
CA HIS A 373 -1.41 -9.85 -2.33
C HIS A 373 0.10 -9.70 -2.10
N VAL A 374 0.92 -10.51 -2.76
CA VAL A 374 2.39 -10.42 -2.71
C VAL A 374 2.94 -9.55 -3.85
N LEU A 375 2.35 -9.65 -5.04
CA LEU A 375 2.78 -8.91 -6.22
C LEU A 375 2.45 -7.42 -6.15
N ASN A 376 1.22 -7.06 -5.77
CA ASN A 376 0.77 -5.67 -5.80
C ASN A 376 1.61 -4.71 -4.95
N PRO A 377 1.96 -4.99 -3.68
CA PRO A 377 2.83 -4.11 -2.90
C PRO A 377 4.21 -3.94 -3.55
N SER A 378 4.76 -5.02 -4.13
CA SER A 378 6.04 -4.99 -4.82
C SER A 378 5.97 -4.16 -6.11
N ILE A 379 4.94 -4.34 -6.93
CA ILE A 379 4.71 -3.58 -8.17
C ILE A 379 4.45 -2.10 -7.84
N GLN A 380 3.70 -1.79 -6.79
CA GLN A 380 3.48 -0.41 -6.35
C GLN A 380 4.78 0.27 -5.90
N GLY A 381 5.69 -0.48 -5.25
CA GLY A 381 7.04 0.00 -4.97
C GLY A 381 7.82 0.33 -6.24
N ASP A 382 7.84 -0.61 -7.19
CA ASP A 382 8.53 -0.44 -8.48
C ASP A 382 7.99 0.77 -9.29
N ILE A 383 6.69 0.99 -9.25
CA ILE A 383 6.04 2.15 -9.91
C ILE A 383 6.49 3.48 -9.28
N ARG A 384 6.66 3.52 -7.95
CA ARG A 384 7.14 4.71 -7.23
C ARG A 384 8.61 4.98 -7.51
N ASP A 385 9.43 3.93 -7.57
CA ASP A 385 10.85 4.03 -7.94
C ASP A 385 10.98 4.53 -9.39
N TYR A 386 10.15 4.01 -10.30
CA TYR A 386 10.10 4.51 -11.68
C TYR A 386 9.66 5.98 -11.74
N GLN A 387 8.70 6.39 -10.92
CA GLN A 387 8.29 7.79 -10.82
C GLN A 387 9.46 8.67 -10.41
N GLN A 388 10.20 8.28 -9.37
CA GLN A 388 11.38 9.00 -8.90
C GLN A 388 12.49 9.02 -9.98
N TYR A 389 12.67 7.91 -10.69
CA TYR A 389 13.63 7.84 -11.80
C TYR A 389 13.32 8.84 -12.92
N VAL A 390 12.02 8.96 -13.30
CA VAL A 390 11.59 9.85 -14.41
C VAL A 390 11.49 11.32 -13.99
N THR A 391 10.98 11.60 -12.79
CA THR A 391 10.72 12.98 -12.34
C THR A 391 11.80 13.57 -11.43
N GLY A 392 12.70 12.71 -10.90
CA GLY A 392 13.70 13.11 -9.91
C GLY A 392 13.11 13.40 -8.52
N GLU A 393 11.81 13.17 -8.30
CA GLU A 393 11.14 13.40 -7.02
C GLU A 393 10.28 12.19 -6.63
N ARG A 394 10.31 11.85 -5.34
CA ARG A 394 9.45 10.80 -4.77
C ARG A 394 8.16 11.44 -4.25
N ILE A 395 7.05 11.14 -4.92
CA ILE A 395 5.74 11.77 -4.68
C ILE A 395 4.69 10.73 -4.28
N ASP A 396 4.91 10.04 -3.17
CA ASP A 396 4.03 8.95 -2.71
C ASP A 396 2.58 9.41 -2.49
N GLY A 397 2.37 10.62 -1.96
CA GLY A 397 1.03 11.18 -1.72
C GLY A 397 0.21 11.45 -2.98
N MET A 398 0.87 11.69 -4.13
CA MET A 398 0.17 11.95 -5.39
C MET A 398 -0.55 10.71 -5.93
N PHE A 399 -0.01 9.51 -5.71
CA PHE A 399 -0.66 8.28 -6.15
C PHE A 399 -2.01 8.05 -5.46
N SER A 400 -2.11 8.36 -4.16
CA SER A 400 -3.37 8.31 -3.42
C SER A 400 -4.39 9.31 -3.98
N THR A 401 -3.95 10.50 -4.35
CA THR A 401 -4.81 11.53 -4.93
C THR A 401 -5.35 11.13 -6.30
N VAL A 402 -4.50 10.52 -7.15
CA VAL A 402 -4.93 10.01 -8.47
C VAL A 402 -5.84 8.79 -8.33
N GLY A 403 -5.73 8.03 -7.24
CA GLY A 403 -6.65 6.94 -6.89
C GLY A 403 -8.12 7.36 -6.80
N LEU A 404 -8.42 8.64 -6.57
CA LEU A 404 -9.79 9.18 -6.63
C LEU A 404 -10.44 8.98 -8.01
N ILE A 405 -9.67 8.94 -9.10
CA ILE A 405 -10.19 8.62 -10.44
C ILE A 405 -10.82 7.23 -10.44
N GLY A 406 -10.17 6.25 -9.79
CA GLY A 406 -10.70 4.90 -9.65
C GLY A 406 -12.04 4.89 -8.91
N GLN A 407 -12.22 5.69 -7.87
CA GLN A 407 -13.50 5.81 -7.16
C GLN A 407 -14.61 6.37 -8.06
N VAL A 408 -14.31 7.37 -8.91
CA VAL A 408 -15.28 7.90 -9.89
C VAL A 408 -15.66 6.83 -10.92
N ILE A 409 -14.70 6.04 -11.40
CA ILE A 409 -14.96 4.94 -12.34
C ILE A 409 -15.82 3.87 -11.66
N THR A 410 -15.50 3.48 -10.42
CA THR A 410 -16.31 2.54 -9.63
C THR A 410 -17.74 3.04 -9.45
N LEU A 411 -17.93 4.34 -9.20
CA LEU A 411 -19.26 4.95 -9.12
C LEU A 411 -20.04 4.78 -10.43
N ALA A 412 -19.40 5.07 -11.57
CA ALA A 412 -20.03 4.97 -12.89
C ALA A 412 -20.35 3.51 -13.28
N THR A 413 -19.51 2.55 -12.87
CA THR A 413 -19.62 1.14 -13.29
C THR A 413 -20.45 0.28 -12.33
N SER A 414 -20.63 0.70 -11.09
CA SER A 414 -21.38 -0.05 -10.07
C SER A 414 -22.88 -0.30 -10.43
N GLY A 415 -23.46 0.52 -11.30
CA GLY A 415 -24.80 0.36 -11.78
C GLY A 415 -24.99 -0.82 -12.75
N VAL A 416 -23.93 -1.34 -13.35
CA VAL A 416 -24.04 -2.46 -14.31
C VAL A 416 -24.57 -3.72 -13.64
N LEU A 417 -24.02 -4.10 -12.50
CA LEU A 417 -24.44 -5.31 -11.79
C LEU A 417 -25.89 -5.20 -11.27
N GLN A 418 -26.27 -4.03 -10.79
CA GLN A 418 -27.63 -3.77 -10.36
C GLN A 418 -28.63 -3.86 -11.53
N ALA A 419 -28.28 -3.27 -12.69
CA ALA A 419 -29.11 -3.36 -13.90
C ALA A 419 -29.28 -4.83 -14.36
N VAL A 420 -28.26 -5.65 -14.19
CA VAL A 420 -28.31 -7.09 -14.46
C VAL A 420 -29.29 -7.79 -13.52
N TYR A 421 -29.25 -7.54 -12.22
CA TYR A 421 -30.19 -8.12 -11.26
C TYR A 421 -31.64 -7.73 -11.58
N GLU A 422 -31.88 -6.47 -11.90
CA GLU A 422 -33.20 -5.94 -12.25
C GLU A 422 -33.72 -6.57 -13.57
N ALA A 423 -32.87 -6.66 -14.61
CA ALA A 423 -33.21 -7.28 -15.89
C ALA A 423 -33.55 -8.78 -15.76
N LEU A 424 -32.98 -9.45 -14.78
CA LEU A 424 -33.25 -10.88 -14.49
C LEU A 424 -34.45 -11.07 -13.53
N GLY A 425 -35.14 -9.99 -13.17
CA GLY A 425 -36.32 -10.04 -12.36
C GLY A 425 -36.10 -10.18 -10.86
N ILE A 426 -34.90 -9.85 -10.36
CA ILE A 426 -34.67 -9.73 -8.91
C ILE A 426 -35.24 -8.39 -8.43
N THR A 427 -36.58 -8.31 -8.37
CA THR A 427 -37.35 -7.13 -7.99
C THR A 427 -38.42 -7.51 -6.99
N THR A 428 -38.86 -6.56 -6.14
CA THR A 428 -39.95 -6.80 -5.19
C THR A 428 -41.28 -7.12 -5.91
N GLU A 429 -41.50 -6.51 -7.07
CA GLU A 429 -42.70 -6.74 -7.85
C GLU A 429 -42.78 -8.19 -8.35
N ASN A 430 -41.71 -8.70 -8.93
CA ASN A 430 -41.64 -10.08 -9.38
C ASN A 430 -41.70 -11.07 -8.20
N ALA A 431 -41.02 -10.79 -7.10
CA ALA A 431 -41.10 -11.59 -5.88
C ALA A 431 -42.53 -11.66 -5.34
N ALA A 432 -43.26 -10.52 -5.26
CA ALA A 432 -44.64 -10.48 -4.83
C ALA A 432 -45.56 -11.29 -5.76
N SER A 433 -45.32 -11.28 -7.08
CA SER A 433 -46.11 -12.10 -8.02
C SER A 433 -45.92 -13.61 -7.79
N MET A 434 -44.78 -14.01 -7.21
CA MET A 434 -44.45 -15.40 -6.84
C MET A 434 -44.82 -15.73 -5.38
N GLY A 435 -45.37 -14.79 -4.63
CA GLY A 435 -45.77 -14.96 -3.23
C GLY A 435 -44.63 -14.75 -2.22
N TYR A 436 -43.50 -14.16 -2.64
CA TYR A 436 -42.36 -13.84 -1.79
C TYR A 436 -42.42 -12.38 -1.30
N THR A 437 -41.75 -12.12 -0.19
CA THR A 437 -41.66 -10.76 0.41
C THR A 437 -40.32 -10.06 0.08
N ASN A 438 -39.27 -10.80 -0.19
CA ASN A 438 -37.96 -10.27 -0.51
C ASN A 438 -37.65 -10.48 -2.00
N ALA A 439 -37.10 -9.46 -2.64
CA ALA A 439 -36.72 -9.48 -4.06
C ALA A 439 -35.79 -10.66 -4.44
N TYR A 440 -34.86 -11.02 -3.54
CA TYR A 440 -33.91 -12.12 -3.80
C TYR A 440 -34.53 -13.52 -3.66
N ASP A 441 -35.74 -13.66 -3.08
CA ASP A 441 -36.38 -14.96 -2.93
C ASP A 441 -36.83 -15.56 -4.27
N VAL A 442 -36.90 -14.77 -5.34
CA VAL A 442 -37.07 -15.27 -6.70
C VAL A 442 -35.98 -16.28 -7.11
N LEU A 443 -34.83 -16.27 -6.45
CA LEU A 443 -33.71 -17.22 -6.67
C LEU A 443 -34.02 -18.65 -6.18
N TYR A 444 -35.12 -18.88 -5.45
CA TYR A 444 -35.64 -20.23 -5.21
C TYR A 444 -36.11 -20.90 -6.51
N ASN A 445 -36.48 -20.09 -7.52
CA ASN A 445 -36.74 -20.60 -8.85
C ASN A 445 -35.42 -20.96 -9.56
N ARG A 446 -35.26 -22.25 -9.88
CA ARG A 446 -34.05 -22.80 -10.50
C ARG A 446 -33.68 -22.11 -11.81
N ASN A 447 -34.65 -21.80 -12.65
CA ASN A 447 -34.38 -21.17 -13.96
C ASN A 447 -33.84 -19.76 -13.77
N ILE A 448 -34.48 -18.96 -12.89
CA ILE A 448 -34.00 -17.59 -12.58
C ILE A 448 -32.59 -17.65 -11.98
N PHE A 449 -32.33 -18.63 -11.11
CA PHE A 449 -31.01 -18.84 -10.53
C PHE A 449 -29.96 -19.15 -11.59
N GLU A 450 -30.21 -20.09 -12.48
CA GLU A 450 -29.29 -20.49 -13.55
C GLU A 450 -29.00 -19.34 -14.53
N ASP A 451 -30.04 -18.62 -14.97
CA ASP A 451 -29.90 -17.45 -15.86
C ASP A 451 -29.10 -16.34 -15.19
N THR A 452 -29.35 -16.11 -13.90
CA THR A 452 -28.63 -15.08 -13.12
C THR A 452 -27.15 -15.41 -13.04
N PHE A 453 -26.81 -16.65 -12.67
CA PHE A 453 -25.39 -17.01 -12.56
C PHE A 453 -24.71 -17.21 -13.92
N ALA A 454 -25.42 -17.67 -14.93
CA ALA A 454 -24.88 -17.74 -16.29
C ALA A 454 -24.41 -16.33 -16.75
N LEU A 455 -25.25 -15.33 -16.54
CA LEU A 455 -24.90 -13.95 -16.90
C LEU A 455 -23.79 -13.37 -16.01
N LEU A 456 -23.87 -13.58 -14.69
CA LEU A 456 -22.83 -13.10 -13.73
C LEU A 456 -21.46 -13.72 -14.02
N VAL A 457 -21.41 -15.01 -14.31
CA VAL A 457 -20.15 -15.67 -14.69
C VAL A 457 -19.66 -15.15 -16.04
N GLY A 458 -20.55 -14.95 -17.02
CA GLY A 458 -20.21 -14.35 -18.32
C GLY A 458 -19.60 -12.96 -18.17
N LEU A 459 -20.20 -12.11 -17.36
CA LEU A 459 -19.67 -10.77 -17.04
C LEU A 459 -18.32 -10.84 -16.31
N SER A 460 -18.17 -11.82 -15.40
CA SER A 460 -16.91 -12.02 -14.69
C SER A 460 -15.78 -12.48 -15.60
N VAL A 461 -16.07 -13.37 -16.54
CA VAL A 461 -15.10 -13.80 -17.59
C VAL A 461 -14.70 -12.61 -18.45
N PHE A 462 -15.66 -11.81 -18.90
CA PHE A 462 -15.40 -10.59 -19.65
C PHE A 462 -14.51 -9.62 -18.86
N GLY A 463 -14.85 -9.35 -17.60
CA GLY A 463 -14.06 -8.50 -16.72
C GLY A 463 -12.64 -9.03 -16.49
N ALA A 464 -12.48 -10.33 -16.27
CA ALA A 464 -11.19 -10.97 -16.10
C ALA A 464 -10.32 -10.90 -17.37
N ILE A 465 -10.89 -11.07 -18.55
CA ILE A 465 -10.18 -10.88 -19.84
C ILE A 465 -9.72 -9.43 -19.97
N MET A 466 -10.62 -8.46 -19.70
CA MET A 466 -10.29 -7.04 -19.75
C MET A 466 -9.18 -6.68 -18.77
N ASN A 467 -9.16 -7.26 -17.55
CA ASN A 467 -8.11 -7.07 -16.55
C ASN A 467 -6.73 -7.50 -17.08
N VAL A 468 -6.65 -8.60 -17.84
CA VAL A 468 -5.38 -9.16 -18.34
C VAL A 468 -4.75 -8.30 -19.43
N ILE A 469 -5.56 -7.66 -20.30
CA ILE A 469 -5.06 -6.94 -21.48
C ILE A 469 -3.97 -5.91 -21.16
N PRO A 470 -4.13 -4.98 -20.17
CA PRO A 470 -3.09 -4.00 -19.87
C PRO A 470 -1.77 -4.64 -19.38
N TYR A 471 -1.82 -5.79 -18.72
CA TYR A 471 -0.61 -6.44 -18.20
C TYR A 471 0.35 -6.92 -19.29
N PHE A 472 -0.10 -7.15 -20.53
CA PHE A 472 0.81 -7.43 -21.63
C PHE A 472 1.78 -6.27 -21.89
N PHE A 473 1.33 -5.03 -21.66
CA PHE A 473 2.14 -3.82 -21.83
C PHE A 473 3.04 -3.51 -20.61
N TYR A 474 2.91 -4.26 -19.52
CA TYR A 474 3.77 -4.13 -18.37
C TYR A 474 5.14 -4.74 -18.67
N ASP A 475 6.14 -3.88 -18.93
CA ASP A 475 7.49 -4.28 -19.31
C ASP A 475 8.57 -3.94 -18.26
N LEU A 476 8.15 -3.58 -17.02
CA LEU A 476 9.04 -3.33 -15.90
C LEU A 476 9.56 -4.65 -15.34
N THR A 477 10.68 -5.11 -15.90
CA THR A 477 11.37 -6.30 -15.43
C THR A 477 12.23 -5.99 -14.21
N GLU A 478 12.60 -7.04 -13.45
CA GLU A 478 13.53 -6.91 -12.31
C GLU A 478 14.89 -6.33 -12.73
N THR A 479 15.32 -6.59 -13.96
CA THR A 479 16.54 -6.03 -14.53
C THR A 479 16.45 -4.52 -14.69
N LYS A 480 15.37 -4.05 -15.33
CA LYS A 480 15.10 -2.62 -15.49
C LYS A 480 14.95 -1.91 -14.14
N GLN A 481 14.23 -2.52 -13.20
CA GLN A 481 14.05 -1.96 -11.87
C GLN A 481 15.38 -1.83 -11.13
N ARG A 482 16.23 -2.87 -11.13
CA ARG A 482 17.58 -2.80 -10.53
C ARG A 482 18.43 -1.70 -11.17
N GLY A 483 18.42 -1.61 -12.50
CA GLY A 483 19.11 -0.54 -13.22
C GLY A 483 18.67 0.84 -12.76
N MET A 484 17.36 1.10 -12.67
CA MET A 484 16.81 2.37 -12.20
C MET A 484 17.15 2.67 -10.74
N ILE A 485 17.09 1.68 -9.84
CA ILE A 485 17.49 1.85 -8.43
C ILE A 485 18.97 2.24 -8.35
N ASN A 486 19.85 1.61 -9.15
CA ASN A 486 21.25 1.95 -9.20
C ASN A 486 21.47 3.38 -9.69
N VAL A 487 20.71 3.83 -10.69
CA VAL A 487 20.72 5.23 -11.12
C VAL A 487 20.30 6.17 -9.99
N LEU A 488 19.26 5.82 -9.22
CA LEU A 488 18.85 6.64 -8.07
C LEU A 488 19.93 6.74 -7.00
N LYS A 489 20.70 5.67 -6.76
CA LYS A 489 21.86 5.69 -5.85
C LYS A 489 22.95 6.64 -6.36
N VAL A 490 23.26 6.59 -7.66
CA VAL A 490 24.22 7.51 -8.28
C VAL A 490 23.77 8.96 -8.16
N ARG A 491 22.50 9.24 -8.42
CA ARG A 491 21.93 10.59 -8.24
C ARG A 491 22.02 11.07 -6.80
N ALA A 492 21.72 10.19 -5.85
CA ALA A 492 21.81 10.50 -4.42
C ALA A 492 23.25 10.83 -4.01
N LEU A 493 24.26 10.10 -4.51
CA LEU A 493 25.68 10.40 -4.26
C LEU A 493 26.02 11.85 -4.62
N PHE A 494 25.64 12.28 -5.82
CA PHE A 494 25.93 13.65 -6.28
C PHE A 494 25.11 14.71 -5.55
N GLU A 495 23.86 14.40 -5.17
CA GLU A 495 23.01 15.29 -4.41
C GLU A 495 23.52 15.47 -2.97
N ASP A 496 23.92 14.37 -2.32
CA ASP A 496 24.49 14.37 -0.97
C ASP A 496 25.83 15.11 -0.94
N TYR A 497 26.68 14.94 -1.98
CA TYR A 497 27.91 15.69 -2.13
C TYR A 497 27.64 17.21 -2.20
N GLY A 498 26.74 17.62 -3.08
CA GLY A 498 26.39 19.03 -3.24
C GLY A 498 25.74 19.68 -1.99
N ASN A 499 25.11 18.86 -1.14
CA ASN A 499 24.48 19.29 0.11
C ASN A 499 25.40 19.13 1.33
N ASN A 500 26.67 18.72 1.18
CA ASN A 500 27.61 18.39 2.26
C ASN A 500 27.03 17.35 3.25
N ALA A 501 26.21 16.43 2.75
CA ALA A 501 25.53 15.39 3.53
C ALA A 501 26.05 13.98 3.20
N LEU A 502 27.18 13.86 2.50
CA LEU A 502 27.75 12.62 2.02
C LEU A 502 28.14 11.71 3.19
N SER A 503 27.57 10.49 3.22
CA SER A 503 27.96 9.46 4.19
C SER A 503 29.05 8.56 3.64
N ASP A 504 30.03 8.15 4.48
CA ASP A 504 31.12 7.26 4.10
C ASP A 504 30.58 5.96 3.50
N LYS A 505 29.56 5.35 4.10
CA LYS A 505 28.92 4.12 3.60
C LYS A 505 28.24 4.33 2.24
N GLY A 506 27.50 5.41 2.06
CA GLY A 506 26.83 5.73 0.80
C GLY A 506 27.82 5.98 -0.34
N LEU A 507 28.96 6.65 -0.03
CA LEU A 507 30.05 6.87 -0.97
C LEU A 507 30.68 5.56 -1.41
N VAL A 508 31.08 4.71 -0.45
CA VAL A 508 31.72 3.42 -0.76
C VAL A 508 30.81 2.53 -1.60
N GLU A 509 29.56 2.33 -1.17
CA GLU A 509 28.59 1.50 -1.89
C GLU A 509 28.36 1.99 -3.33
N THR A 510 28.33 3.31 -3.54
CA THR A 510 28.03 3.85 -4.87
C THR A 510 29.25 3.86 -5.79
N ILE A 511 30.44 4.13 -5.26
CA ILE A 511 31.69 4.03 -6.05
C ILE A 511 31.95 2.58 -6.45
N ASP A 512 31.78 1.61 -5.55
CA ASP A 512 31.85 0.19 -5.87
C ASP A 512 30.87 -0.18 -6.98
N LEU A 513 29.62 0.30 -6.89
CA LEU A 513 28.60 0.10 -7.91
C LEU A 513 29.01 0.64 -9.28
N VAL A 514 29.61 1.85 -9.34
CA VAL A 514 30.08 2.45 -10.60
C VAL A 514 31.28 1.68 -11.17
N ASN A 515 32.24 1.25 -10.32
CA ASN A 515 33.37 0.46 -10.74
C ASN A 515 32.97 -0.93 -11.27
N GLU A 516 32.04 -1.59 -10.57
CA GLU A 516 31.45 -2.85 -11.02
C GLU A 516 30.72 -2.67 -12.35
N ALA A 517 29.95 -1.60 -12.51
CA ALA A 517 29.23 -1.29 -13.74
C ALA A 517 30.18 -1.07 -14.93
N ARG A 518 31.31 -0.36 -14.72
CA ARG A 518 32.37 -0.18 -15.74
C ARG A 518 32.92 -1.51 -16.18
N SER A 519 33.20 -2.41 -15.23
CA SER A 519 33.73 -3.75 -15.51
C SER A 519 32.77 -4.58 -16.35
N TYR A 520 31.49 -4.61 -16.01
CA TYR A 520 30.49 -5.37 -16.77
C TYR A 520 30.23 -4.79 -18.16
N VAL A 521 30.17 -3.47 -18.30
CA VAL A 521 29.97 -2.84 -19.64
C VAL A 521 31.16 -3.04 -20.56
N ALA A 522 32.38 -3.16 -20.00
CA ALA A 522 33.59 -3.49 -20.76
C ALA A 522 33.68 -4.98 -21.15
N SER A 523 32.91 -5.86 -20.53
CA SER A 523 32.90 -7.30 -20.83
C SER A 523 31.96 -7.62 -22.00
N GLU A 524 32.30 -8.69 -22.75
CA GLU A 524 31.45 -9.15 -23.86
C GLU A 524 30.28 -10.00 -23.36
N PRO A 525 29.10 -9.91 -24.00
CA PRO A 525 27.96 -10.77 -23.69
C PRO A 525 28.30 -12.24 -23.95
N VAL A 526 27.89 -13.12 -23.03
CA VAL A 526 28.09 -14.58 -23.13
C VAL A 526 26.89 -15.24 -23.78
N SER A 527 27.12 -16.24 -24.62
CA SER A 527 26.05 -16.98 -25.29
C SER A 527 25.11 -17.67 -24.29
N GLU A 528 23.81 -17.41 -24.39
CA GLU A 528 22.74 -18.03 -23.59
C GLU A 528 22.19 -19.31 -24.26
N SER A 529 22.95 -19.95 -25.18
CA SER A 529 22.51 -21.18 -25.84
C SER A 529 22.34 -22.33 -24.83
N LYS A 530 21.32 -23.15 -25.07
CA LYS A 530 21.08 -24.38 -24.29
C LYS A 530 21.76 -25.60 -24.90
N ASP A 531 22.59 -25.42 -25.92
CA ASP A 531 23.20 -26.54 -26.63
C ASP A 531 24.14 -27.34 -25.74
N GLY A 532 24.93 -26.70 -24.91
CA GLY A 532 25.74 -27.40 -23.92
C GLY A 532 24.94 -28.23 -22.91
N ILE A 533 23.73 -27.80 -22.56
CA ILE A 533 22.82 -28.59 -21.71
C ILE A 533 22.25 -29.79 -22.48
N ARG A 534 21.98 -29.61 -23.79
CA ARG A 534 21.47 -30.68 -24.64
C ARG A 534 22.51 -31.75 -24.87
N GLU A 535 23.76 -31.34 -25.11
CA GLU A 535 24.91 -32.25 -25.29
C GLU A 535 25.25 -33.03 -24.00
N ALA A 536 25.28 -32.32 -22.85
CA ALA A 536 25.48 -32.95 -21.55
C ALA A 536 24.37 -33.94 -21.20
N LYS A 537 23.11 -33.70 -21.61
CA LYS A 537 22.05 -34.66 -21.45
C LYS A 537 22.19 -35.91 -22.34
N LYS A 538 22.77 -35.76 -23.52
CA LYS A 538 23.05 -36.92 -24.45
C LYS A 538 24.14 -37.80 -23.89
N SER A 539 25.15 -37.27 -23.19
CA SER A 539 26.21 -38.06 -22.58
C SER A 539 25.75 -38.90 -21.36
N GLY A 540 24.58 -38.60 -20.80
CA GLY A 540 24.05 -39.28 -19.60
C GLY A 540 24.77 -38.92 -18.27
N ASP A 541 25.81 -38.10 -18.32
CA ASP A 541 26.54 -37.67 -17.13
C ASP A 541 25.78 -36.59 -16.34
N LYS A 542 25.34 -36.96 -15.12
CA LYS A 542 24.62 -36.07 -14.22
C LYS A 542 25.47 -34.87 -13.76
N GLN A 543 26.79 -35.03 -13.62
CA GLN A 543 27.69 -33.94 -13.23
C GLN A 543 27.86 -32.95 -14.38
N ALA A 544 28.07 -33.44 -15.60
CA ALA A 544 28.13 -32.62 -16.81
C ALA A 544 26.85 -31.82 -17.03
N VAL A 545 25.68 -32.44 -16.84
CA VAL A 545 24.37 -31.76 -16.90
C VAL A 545 24.25 -30.66 -15.84
N LYS A 546 24.71 -30.89 -14.62
CA LYS A 546 24.72 -29.90 -13.54
C LYS A 546 25.61 -28.72 -13.84
N ALA A 547 26.84 -29.00 -14.35
CA ALA A 547 27.80 -27.98 -14.74
C ALA A 547 27.30 -27.11 -15.90
N ALA A 548 26.74 -27.74 -16.96
CA ALA A 548 26.17 -27.04 -18.11
C ALA A 548 24.98 -26.16 -17.73
N LYS A 549 24.11 -26.62 -16.80
CA LYS A 549 23.01 -25.82 -16.26
C LYS A 549 23.51 -24.63 -15.44
N LYS A 550 24.59 -24.80 -14.68
CA LYS A 550 25.23 -23.73 -13.93
C LYS A 550 25.81 -22.67 -14.87
N ALA A 551 26.61 -23.11 -15.84
CA ALA A 551 27.24 -22.22 -16.84
C ALA A 551 26.16 -21.41 -17.62
N HIS A 552 25.07 -22.04 -18.02
CA HIS A 552 23.96 -21.33 -18.66
C HIS A 552 23.30 -20.30 -17.75
N LYS A 553 23.14 -20.62 -16.45
CA LYS A 553 22.61 -19.67 -15.47
C LYS A 553 23.57 -18.51 -15.26
N ASP A 554 24.84 -18.78 -15.16
CA ASP A 554 25.88 -17.76 -14.96
C ASP A 554 25.98 -16.84 -16.18
N ALA A 555 25.85 -17.38 -17.42
CA ALA A 555 25.77 -16.59 -18.65
C ALA A 555 24.58 -15.62 -18.66
N ILE A 556 23.38 -16.10 -18.28
CA ILE A 556 22.18 -15.26 -18.17
C ILE A 556 22.38 -14.15 -17.13
N GLU A 557 22.95 -14.47 -15.97
CA GLU A 557 23.19 -13.47 -14.93
C GLU A 557 24.26 -12.46 -15.36
N HIS A 558 25.31 -12.91 -16.03
CA HIS A 558 26.34 -12.02 -16.59
C HIS A 558 25.74 -11.01 -17.59
N ASN A 559 24.98 -11.49 -18.57
CA ASN A 559 24.33 -10.60 -19.54
C ASN A 559 23.34 -9.64 -18.90
N ARG A 560 22.62 -10.12 -17.88
CA ARG A 560 21.73 -9.31 -17.07
C ARG A 560 22.49 -8.21 -16.32
N MET A 561 23.67 -8.51 -15.77
CA MET A 561 24.51 -7.50 -15.10
C MET A 561 25.04 -6.47 -16.09
N ILE A 562 25.36 -6.85 -17.30
CA ILE A 562 25.71 -5.88 -18.37
C ILE A 562 24.55 -4.94 -18.64
N GLU A 563 23.31 -5.46 -18.77
CA GLU A 563 22.11 -4.62 -19.00
C GLU A 563 21.86 -3.65 -17.84
N ILE A 564 21.95 -4.12 -16.58
CA ILE A 564 21.82 -3.29 -15.38
C ILE A 564 22.90 -2.21 -15.34
N SER A 565 24.14 -2.57 -15.66
CA SER A 565 25.31 -1.69 -15.60
C SER A 565 25.24 -0.56 -16.63
N ARG A 566 24.64 -0.82 -17.79
CA ARG A 566 24.41 0.23 -18.81
C ARG A 566 23.62 1.41 -18.25
N TYR A 567 22.58 1.18 -17.43
CA TYR A 567 21.82 2.26 -16.80
C TYR A 567 22.70 3.18 -15.95
N VAL A 568 23.66 2.60 -15.21
CA VAL A 568 24.60 3.36 -14.38
C VAL A 568 25.55 4.19 -15.24
N ILE A 569 26.12 3.58 -16.28
CA ILE A 569 27.07 4.26 -17.17
C ILE A 569 26.38 5.34 -18.00
N ASP A 570 25.17 5.09 -18.48
CA ASP A 570 24.35 6.09 -19.18
C ASP A 570 24.04 7.29 -18.27
N GLU A 571 23.71 7.06 -16.99
CA GLU A 571 23.50 8.14 -16.03
C GLU A 571 24.79 8.93 -15.75
N MET A 572 25.92 8.24 -15.58
CA MET A 572 27.23 8.92 -15.39
C MET A 572 27.59 9.82 -16.57
N ASN A 573 27.24 9.40 -17.79
CA ASN A 573 27.57 10.12 -19.02
C ASN A 573 26.46 11.06 -19.51
N LYS A 574 25.35 11.21 -18.76
CA LYS A 574 24.15 11.91 -19.26
C LYS A 574 24.39 13.35 -19.67
N PHE A 575 25.24 14.09 -18.93
CA PHE A 575 25.58 15.46 -19.24
C PHE A 575 26.51 15.62 -20.47
N GLY A 576 27.11 14.52 -20.94
CA GLY A 576 27.83 14.45 -22.21
C GLY A 576 26.92 14.24 -23.43
N THR A 577 25.64 13.88 -23.22
CA THR A 577 24.69 13.65 -24.31
C THR A 577 24.15 14.95 -24.90
N LEU A 578 23.99 15.01 -26.22
CA LEU A 578 23.51 16.20 -26.90
C LEU A 578 22.12 16.66 -26.39
N GLU A 579 21.23 15.71 -26.06
CA GLU A 579 19.89 16.02 -25.55
C GLU A 579 19.96 16.77 -24.21
N VAL A 580 20.80 16.33 -23.28
CA VAL A 580 20.95 16.98 -21.97
C VAL A 580 21.69 18.29 -22.07
N GLN A 581 22.69 18.40 -22.95
CA GLN A 581 23.39 19.66 -23.21
C GLN A 581 22.44 20.75 -23.70
N GLU A 582 21.50 20.44 -24.60
CA GLU A 582 20.51 21.41 -25.07
C GLU A 582 19.48 21.75 -23.98
N GLN A 583 19.12 20.81 -23.11
CA GLN A 583 18.29 21.12 -21.92
C GLN A 583 19.02 22.06 -20.95
N VAL A 584 20.30 21.85 -20.72
CA VAL A 584 21.15 22.72 -19.89
C VAL A 584 21.28 24.11 -20.49
N ALA A 585 21.40 24.23 -21.81
CA ALA A 585 21.44 25.53 -22.51
C ALA A 585 20.16 26.34 -22.24
N VAL A 586 18.98 25.73 -22.41
CA VAL A 586 17.68 26.37 -22.08
C VAL A 586 17.59 26.71 -20.59
N ALA A 587 18.04 25.81 -19.70
CA ALA A 587 18.01 26.05 -18.27
C ALA A 587 18.91 27.22 -17.86
N LYS A 588 20.09 27.39 -18.48
CA LYS A 588 20.98 28.53 -18.26
C LYS A 588 20.29 29.86 -18.61
N GLU A 589 19.57 29.93 -19.72
CA GLU A 589 18.81 31.13 -20.11
C GLU A 589 17.76 31.48 -19.06
N VAL A 590 16.99 30.49 -18.58
CA VAL A 590 15.95 30.68 -17.57
C VAL A 590 16.54 31.12 -16.23
N TYR A 591 17.63 30.49 -15.80
CA TYR A 591 18.29 30.79 -14.53
C TYR A 591 18.90 32.19 -14.51
N VAL A 592 19.60 32.56 -15.57
CA VAL A 592 20.23 33.90 -15.75
C VAL A 592 19.17 34.99 -15.81
N ALA A 593 18.04 34.74 -16.46
CA ALA A 593 16.91 35.69 -16.49
C ALA A 593 16.35 36.01 -15.09
N GLY A 594 16.53 35.08 -14.11
CA GLY A 594 16.18 35.27 -12.71
C GLY A 594 14.69 35.16 -12.40
N LEU A 595 14.38 35.02 -11.10
CA LEU A 595 13.00 34.90 -10.59
C LEU A 595 12.12 36.11 -10.92
N SER A 596 12.65 37.32 -10.87
CA SER A 596 11.92 38.57 -11.14
C SER A 596 11.37 38.60 -12.56
N ASN A 597 12.07 38.00 -13.52
CA ASN A 597 11.63 37.98 -14.95
C ASN A 597 10.51 36.96 -15.22
N LEU A 598 10.23 36.06 -14.28
CA LEU A 598 9.06 35.18 -14.38
C LEU A 598 7.73 35.93 -14.30
N VAL A 599 7.73 37.16 -13.75
CA VAL A 599 6.53 38.00 -13.65
C VAL A 599 6.14 38.51 -15.05
N ASN A 600 7.11 38.77 -15.92
CA ASN A 600 6.92 39.27 -17.27
C ASN A 600 6.75 38.17 -18.31
N VAL A 601 5.96 37.13 -17.98
CA VAL A 601 5.74 36.01 -18.92
C VAL A 601 4.99 36.46 -20.15
N ASP A 602 5.69 36.45 -21.27
CA ASP A 602 5.09 36.71 -22.60
C ASP A 602 4.06 35.62 -22.94
N PRO A 603 2.79 35.99 -23.22
CA PRO A 603 1.79 35.02 -23.67
C PRO A 603 2.21 34.24 -24.94
N ALA A 604 3.04 34.85 -25.78
CA ALA A 604 3.52 34.27 -27.02
C ALA A 604 4.76 33.39 -26.87
N VAL A 605 5.27 33.15 -25.63
CA VAL A 605 6.49 32.37 -25.39
C VAL A 605 6.44 30.98 -26.04
N LEU A 606 5.29 30.32 -26.00
CA LEU A 606 5.11 29.01 -26.64
C LEU A 606 5.13 29.08 -28.18
N GLN A 607 4.59 30.15 -28.77
CA GLN A 607 4.65 30.35 -30.21
C GLN A 607 6.09 30.64 -30.66
N LYS A 608 6.83 31.47 -29.88
CA LYS A 608 8.24 31.73 -30.11
C LYS A 608 9.07 30.47 -30.05
N ALA A 609 8.88 29.64 -29.03
CA ALA A 609 9.55 28.36 -28.88
C ALA A 609 9.24 27.39 -30.05
N ARG A 610 7.99 27.37 -30.54
CA ARG A 610 7.59 26.57 -31.69
C ARG A 610 8.15 27.07 -33.03
N ALA A 611 8.51 28.33 -33.11
CA ALA A 611 9.09 28.97 -34.30
C ALA A 611 10.62 28.78 -34.40
N LEU A 612 11.28 28.24 -33.35
CA LEU A 612 12.70 27.97 -33.37
C LEU A 612 13.09 27.01 -34.49
N PRO A 613 14.33 27.14 -35.06
CA PRO A 613 14.84 26.25 -36.11
C PRO A 613 14.80 24.79 -35.72
N LYS A 614 14.79 23.91 -36.72
CA LYS A 614 14.79 22.43 -36.55
C LYS A 614 15.60 21.73 -37.65
N ASN A 615 16.58 22.40 -38.19
CA ASN A 615 17.37 21.89 -39.32
C ASN A 615 18.41 20.86 -38.89
N THR A 616 19.06 21.08 -37.75
CA THR A 616 20.03 20.18 -37.16
C THR A 616 19.41 19.39 -36.02
N GLU A 617 20.08 18.29 -35.60
CA GLU A 617 19.61 17.49 -34.43
C GLU A 617 19.69 18.30 -33.12
N ALA A 618 20.75 19.11 -32.94
CA ALA A 618 20.86 20.02 -31.81
C ALA A 618 19.72 21.02 -31.75
N GLU A 619 19.39 21.67 -32.88
CA GLU A 619 18.25 22.60 -32.96
C GLU A 619 16.91 21.92 -32.63
N LYS A 620 16.69 20.69 -33.10
CA LYS A 620 15.47 19.94 -32.75
C LYS A 620 15.37 19.67 -31.25
N LEU A 621 16.47 19.27 -30.61
CA LEU A 621 16.54 18.98 -29.17
C LEU A 621 16.40 20.26 -28.35
N TYR A 622 17.09 21.34 -28.71
CA TYR A 622 16.94 22.65 -28.10
C TYR A 622 15.49 23.14 -28.17
N ARG A 623 14.90 23.09 -29.39
CA ARG A 623 13.49 23.45 -29.58
C ARG A 623 12.53 22.62 -28.74
N LYS A 624 12.79 21.31 -28.59
CA LYS A 624 11.99 20.42 -27.75
C LYS A 624 12.07 20.87 -26.28
N ALA A 625 13.27 21.17 -25.78
CA ALA A 625 13.50 21.68 -24.42
C ALA A 625 12.84 23.05 -24.20
N ALA A 626 13.00 24.00 -25.15
CA ALA A 626 12.40 25.32 -25.09
C ALA A 626 10.85 25.29 -25.12
N ILE A 627 10.24 24.37 -25.88
CA ILE A 627 8.78 24.16 -25.88
C ILE A 627 8.30 23.65 -24.52
N GLU A 628 9.01 22.72 -23.89
CA GLU A 628 8.64 22.18 -22.57
C GLU A 628 8.77 23.24 -21.47
N GLU A 629 9.84 24.03 -21.51
CA GLU A 629 10.05 25.18 -20.63
C GLU A 629 8.93 26.22 -20.81
N ALA A 630 8.63 26.60 -22.06
CA ALA A 630 7.57 27.57 -22.37
C ALA A 630 6.19 27.13 -21.84
N LYS A 631 5.86 25.83 -21.92
CA LYS A 631 4.64 25.28 -21.32
C LYS A 631 4.62 25.43 -19.81
N GLN A 632 5.75 25.14 -19.13
CA GLN A 632 5.87 25.32 -17.67
C GLN A 632 5.71 26.78 -17.29
N ARG A 633 6.34 27.71 -18.02
CA ARG A 633 6.24 29.16 -17.80
C ARG A 633 4.80 29.64 -17.95
N LEU A 634 4.07 29.20 -18.97
CA LEU A 634 2.65 29.50 -19.13
C LEU A 634 1.77 28.92 -18.03
N ALA A 635 2.09 27.72 -17.54
CA ALA A 635 1.37 27.12 -16.42
C ALA A 635 1.59 27.91 -15.11
N SER A 636 2.80 28.41 -14.86
CA SER A 636 3.14 29.24 -13.72
C SER A 636 2.53 30.64 -13.80
N ARG A 637 2.31 31.16 -15.01
CA ARG A 637 1.83 32.54 -15.25
C ARG A 637 0.56 32.90 -14.47
N LYS A 638 -0.43 32.01 -14.44
CA LYS A 638 -1.69 32.26 -13.70
C LYS A 638 -1.46 32.41 -12.20
N VAL A 639 -0.52 31.64 -11.66
CA VAL A 639 -0.15 31.70 -10.25
C VAL A 639 0.60 32.98 -9.93
N ILE A 640 1.53 33.36 -10.80
CA ILE A 640 2.35 34.55 -10.66
C ILE A 640 1.46 35.80 -10.69
N LEU A 641 0.64 35.97 -11.71
CA LEU A 641 -0.24 37.14 -11.86
C LEU A 641 -1.23 37.32 -10.70
N LYS A 642 -1.65 36.20 -10.09
CA LYS A 642 -2.58 36.23 -8.96
C LYS A 642 -1.89 36.57 -7.64
N ASN A 643 -0.69 36.03 -7.38
CA ASN A 643 -0.10 36.03 -6.05
C ASN A 643 1.17 36.90 -5.95
N TYR A 644 1.83 37.23 -7.08
CA TYR A 644 3.12 37.93 -7.14
C TYR A 644 3.15 39.02 -8.21
N PRO A 645 2.18 39.94 -8.25
CA PRO A 645 2.11 40.96 -9.32
C PRO A 645 3.31 41.93 -9.30
N ASN A 646 3.95 42.10 -8.13
CA ASN A 646 5.06 43.05 -7.96
C ASN A 646 6.46 42.38 -8.02
N GLY A 647 6.53 41.11 -8.35
CA GLY A 647 7.79 40.37 -8.42
C GLY A 647 7.76 39.10 -7.54
N LEU A 648 8.56 38.13 -7.95
CA LEU A 648 8.73 36.87 -7.22
C LEU A 648 10.10 36.89 -6.54
N VAL A 649 10.12 36.71 -5.22
CA VAL A 649 11.33 36.63 -4.40
C VAL A 649 11.49 35.19 -3.93
N GLU A 650 12.72 34.74 -3.70
CA GLU A 650 13.01 33.42 -3.18
C GLU A 650 12.35 33.23 -1.81
N PHE A 651 11.70 32.09 -1.62
CA PHE A 651 11.00 31.79 -0.38
C PHE A 651 12.01 31.40 0.70
N ASP A 652 11.96 32.11 1.81
CA ASP A 652 12.79 31.80 2.96
C ASP A 652 12.23 30.58 3.72
N SER A 653 12.90 29.43 3.56
CA SER A 653 12.51 28.18 4.22
C SER A 653 12.91 28.12 5.70
N SER A 654 13.76 29.02 6.21
CA SER A 654 14.21 29.05 7.61
C SER A 654 13.05 29.32 8.58
N ILE A 655 11.99 29.98 8.09
CA ILE A 655 10.74 30.18 8.84
C ILE A 655 10.15 28.87 9.40
N PHE A 656 10.35 27.74 8.71
CA PHE A 656 9.85 26.45 9.18
C PHE A 656 10.62 25.97 10.41
N ASP A 657 11.93 26.18 10.46
CA ASP A 657 12.77 25.77 11.59
C ASP A 657 12.35 26.53 12.85
N GLU A 658 12.09 27.83 12.72
CA GLU A 658 11.61 28.67 13.81
C GLU A 658 10.20 28.23 14.27
N LEU A 659 9.28 28.03 13.34
CA LEU A 659 7.91 27.62 13.65
C LEU A 659 7.84 26.22 14.28
N PHE A 660 8.68 25.28 13.80
CA PHE A 660 8.74 23.93 14.38
C PHE A 660 9.37 23.93 15.76
N ALA A 661 10.43 24.71 16.00
CA ALA A 661 11.03 24.87 17.32
C ALA A 661 10.00 25.44 18.33
N LYS A 662 9.23 26.46 17.92
CA LYS A 662 8.15 27.05 18.70
C LYS A 662 7.01 26.06 18.98
N GLU A 663 6.63 25.23 18.01
CA GLU A 663 5.64 24.17 18.22
C GLU A 663 6.12 23.13 19.23
N ASP A 664 7.41 22.73 19.17
CA ASP A 664 8.00 21.77 20.11
C ASP A 664 8.04 22.30 21.54
N GLN A 665 8.39 23.57 21.70
CA GLN A 665 8.36 24.24 23.02
C GLN A 665 6.93 24.23 23.60
N LEU A 666 5.94 24.65 22.81
CA LEU A 666 4.54 24.67 23.24
C LEU A 666 3.96 23.26 23.49
N GLU A 667 4.49 22.23 22.83
CA GLU A 667 4.12 20.85 23.13
C GLU A 667 4.65 20.40 24.50
N LEU A 668 5.87 20.80 24.86
CA LEU A 668 6.43 20.56 26.19
C LEU A 668 5.63 21.29 27.27
N GLU A 669 5.31 22.58 27.05
CA GLU A 669 4.48 23.38 27.96
C GLU A 669 3.08 22.73 28.15
N LEU A 670 2.46 22.25 27.08
CA LEU A 670 1.18 21.55 27.16
C LEU A 670 1.29 20.24 27.93
N GLU A 671 2.37 19.48 27.74
CA GLU A 671 2.62 18.26 28.52
C GLU A 671 2.79 18.56 30.03
N GLN A 672 3.52 19.61 30.34
CA GLN A 672 3.68 20.08 31.74
C GLN A 672 2.34 20.53 32.35
N ALA A 673 1.55 21.28 31.59
CA ALA A 673 0.22 21.72 32.04
C ALA A 673 -0.71 20.55 32.31
N TYR A 674 -0.65 19.49 31.49
CA TYR A 674 -1.39 18.27 31.76
C TYR A 674 -0.90 17.53 33.01
N LYS A 675 0.41 17.44 33.25
CA LYS A 675 0.98 16.83 34.46
C LYS A 675 0.48 17.58 35.71
N THR A 676 0.50 18.92 35.66
CA THR A 676 -0.03 19.77 36.75
C THR A 676 -1.53 19.52 36.95
N LEU A 677 -2.31 19.40 35.88
CA LEU A 677 -3.74 19.12 35.98
C LEU A 677 -4.01 17.74 36.61
N PHE A 678 -3.22 16.73 36.28
CA PHE A 678 -3.36 15.39 36.87
C PHE A 678 -3.00 15.42 38.36
N ALA A 679 -1.90 16.07 38.73
CA ALA A 679 -1.50 16.24 40.14
C ALA A 679 -2.56 17.00 40.95
N ALA A 680 -3.12 18.09 40.38
CA ALA A 680 -4.19 18.85 41.05
C ALA A 680 -5.47 17.98 41.24
N LYS A 681 -5.79 17.11 40.29
CA LYS A 681 -6.94 16.18 40.45
C LYS A 681 -6.70 15.14 41.54
N GLU A 682 -5.46 14.67 41.71
CA GLU A 682 -5.09 13.71 42.78
C GLU A 682 -5.16 14.37 44.14
N SER A 683 -4.77 15.64 44.28
CA SER A 683 -4.86 16.40 45.53
C SER A 683 -6.30 16.80 45.93
N LYS A 684 -7.29 16.61 45.05
CA LYS A 684 -8.72 16.98 45.21
C LYS A 684 -8.96 18.47 45.48
N ASP A 685 -7.97 19.33 45.21
CA ASP A 685 -8.10 20.81 45.34
C ASP A 685 -8.84 21.36 44.12
N GLN A 686 -10.06 21.85 44.34
CA GLN A 686 -10.95 22.32 43.25
C GLN A 686 -10.43 23.60 42.60
N GLU A 687 -9.79 24.52 43.34
CA GLU A 687 -9.24 25.76 42.79
C GLU A 687 -7.98 25.45 41.95
N ALA A 688 -7.10 24.58 42.43
CA ALA A 688 -5.94 24.13 41.67
C ALA A 688 -6.36 23.39 40.36
N VAL A 689 -7.40 22.56 40.39
CA VAL A 689 -7.94 21.93 39.19
C VAL A 689 -8.49 22.93 38.19
N LYS A 690 -9.19 23.97 38.67
CA LYS A 690 -9.75 25.04 37.83
C LYS A 690 -8.64 25.82 37.12
N GLN A 691 -7.61 26.24 37.89
CA GLN A 691 -6.47 26.98 37.35
C GLN A 691 -5.70 26.10 36.33
N ALA A 692 -5.37 24.87 36.67
CA ALA A 692 -4.67 23.95 35.75
C ALA A 692 -5.45 23.66 34.47
N ARG A 693 -6.80 23.64 34.50
CA ARG A 693 -7.63 23.55 33.26
C ARG A 693 -7.47 24.81 32.40
N ILE A 694 -7.40 26.00 33.01
CA ILE A 694 -7.19 27.26 32.29
C ILE A 694 -5.81 27.23 31.60
N ASP A 695 -4.77 26.76 32.29
CA ASP A 695 -3.42 26.70 31.77
C ASP A 695 -3.30 25.69 30.62
N VAL A 696 -3.93 24.51 30.75
CA VAL A 696 -4.05 23.56 29.63
C VAL A 696 -4.77 24.17 28.43
N GLN A 697 -5.84 24.96 28.68
CA GLN A 697 -6.57 25.60 27.59
C GLN A 697 -5.73 26.71 26.92
N LYS A 698 -5.00 27.50 27.68
CA LYS A 698 -4.05 28.51 27.14
C LYS A 698 -2.97 27.86 26.27
N ALA A 699 -2.33 26.79 26.77
CA ALA A 699 -1.31 26.09 26.01
C ALA A 699 -1.88 25.45 24.71
N LYS A 700 -3.11 24.91 24.75
CA LYS A 700 -3.81 24.42 23.55
C LYS A 700 -4.04 25.51 22.51
N VAL A 701 -4.50 26.68 22.94
CA VAL A 701 -4.78 27.81 22.03
C VAL A 701 -3.48 28.33 21.43
N ALA A 702 -2.42 28.49 22.25
CA ALA A 702 -1.11 28.91 21.75
C ALA A 702 -0.56 27.94 20.71
N ARG A 703 -0.62 26.62 20.97
CA ARG A 703 -0.19 25.60 20.02
C ARG A 703 -1.04 25.60 18.74
N ALA A 704 -2.36 25.79 18.85
CA ALA A 704 -3.25 25.86 17.68
C ALA A 704 -2.92 27.06 16.79
N LYS A 705 -2.52 28.20 17.39
CA LYS A 705 -2.08 29.39 16.67
C LYS A 705 -0.83 29.10 15.84
N VAL A 706 0.23 28.51 16.45
CA VAL A 706 1.47 28.17 15.74
C VAL A 706 1.21 27.16 14.62
N ARG A 707 0.32 26.20 14.84
CA ARG A 707 -0.08 25.25 13.78
C ARG A 707 -0.78 25.94 12.60
N THR A 708 -1.55 27.01 12.87
CA THR A 708 -2.14 27.82 11.81
C THR A 708 -1.05 28.57 11.05
N GLU A 709 -0.08 29.16 11.73
CA GLU A 709 1.08 29.82 11.11
C GLU A 709 1.90 28.85 10.25
N ILE A 710 2.15 27.61 10.71
CA ILE A 710 2.80 26.55 9.92
C ILE A 710 1.99 26.20 8.68
N LYS A 711 0.67 26.10 8.78
CA LYS A 711 -0.21 25.82 7.66
C LYS A 711 -0.20 26.94 6.62
N GLU A 712 -0.18 28.19 7.07
CA GLU A 712 -0.09 29.36 6.19
C GLU A 712 1.26 29.42 5.48
N ALA A 713 2.37 29.18 6.20
CA ALA A 713 3.71 29.10 5.62
C ALA A 713 3.80 27.94 4.59
N THR A 714 3.23 26.79 4.91
CA THR A 714 3.18 25.63 3.98
C THR A 714 2.39 25.97 2.71
N ASN A 715 1.27 26.66 2.84
CA ASN A 715 0.49 27.08 1.67
C ASN A 715 1.25 28.14 0.84
N ALA A 716 1.89 29.11 1.49
CA ALA A 716 2.73 30.11 0.82
C ALA A 716 3.88 29.46 0.06
N ASN A 717 4.60 28.52 0.69
CA ASN A 717 5.65 27.74 0.05
C ASN A 717 5.12 26.96 -1.17
N SER A 718 3.96 26.31 -1.05
CA SER A 718 3.33 25.57 -2.17
C SER A 718 2.92 26.50 -3.33
N ILE A 719 2.49 27.72 -3.03
CA ILE A 719 2.18 28.74 -4.04
C ILE A 719 3.47 29.18 -4.72
N TYR A 720 4.53 29.44 -3.93
CA TYR A 720 5.85 29.82 -4.43
C TYR A 720 6.42 28.74 -5.37
N HIS A 721 6.46 27.49 -4.96
CA HIS A 721 6.97 26.40 -5.79
C HIS A 721 6.25 26.28 -7.14
N ARG A 722 4.94 26.52 -7.19
CA ARG A 722 4.19 26.54 -8.44
C ARG A 722 4.49 27.74 -9.30
N ALA A 723 4.69 28.91 -8.68
CA ALA A 723 5.04 30.13 -9.38
C ALA A 723 6.48 30.10 -9.92
N ALA A 724 7.43 29.64 -9.10
CA ALA A 724 8.86 29.61 -9.41
C ALA A 724 9.30 28.35 -10.18
N LYS A 725 8.40 27.40 -10.48
CA LYS A 725 8.74 26.09 -11.02
C LYS A 725 9.74 26.11 -12.19
N PRO A 726 9.60 26.96 -13.24
CA PRO A 726 10.56 26.98 -14.34
C PRO A 726 11.99 27.30 -13.87
N TRP A 727 12.12 28.26 -12.96
CA TRP A 727 13.41 28.66 -12.42
C TRP A 727 13.99 27.61 -11.45
N LEU A 728 13.15 27.01 -10.62
CA LEU A 728 13.57 25.93 -9.69
C LEU A 728 14.04 24.70 -10.45
N ASP A 729 13.34 24.30 -11.51
CA ASP A 729 13.75 23.17 -12.34
C ASP A 729 15.07 23.46 -13.06
N ALA A 730 15.25 24.69 -13.54
CA ALA A 730 16.51 25.16 -14.14
C ALA A 730 17.66 25.16 -13.12
N LYS A 731 17.45 25.74 -11.92
CA LYS A 731 18.45 25.73 -10.81
C LYS A 731 18.87 24.31 -10.48
N LYS A 732 17.89 23.39 -10.34
CA LYS A 732 18.15 21.97 -10.02
C LYS A 732 19.00 21.29 -11.09
N LEU A 733 18.68 21.49 -12.37
CA LEU A 733 19.44 20.87 -13.46
C LEU A 733 20.88 21.39 -13.54
N LEU A 734 21.09 22.70 -13.35
CA LEU A 734 22.43 23.31 -13.35
C LEU A 734 23.26 22.85 -12.13
N THR A 735 22.64 22.77 -10.95
CA THR A 735 23.31 22.23 -9.77
C THR A 735 23.70 20.77 -9.98
N GLN A 736 22.84 19.97 -10.61
CA GLN A 736 23.19 18.59 -10.96
C GLN A 736 24.35 18.54 -11.97
N GLU A 737 24.34 19.36 -13.02
CA GLU A 737 25.45 19.43 -13.97
C GLU A 737 26.78 19.71 -13.27
N GLU A 738 26.79 20.67 -12.32
CA GLU A 738 27.99 21.01 -11.57
C GLU A 738 28.44 19.86 -10.66
N ASN A 739 27.53 19.28 -9.88
CA ASN A 739 27.87 18.17 -8.98
C ASN A 739 28.48 16.98 -9.73
N TYR A 740 28.01 16.67 -10.95
CA TYR A 740 28.52 15.55 -11.75
C TYR A 740 29.97 15.78 -12.24
N LYS A 741 30.41 17.04 -12.34
CA LYS A 741 31.81 17.36 -12.68
C LYS A 741 32.81 16.97 -11.59
N HIS A 742 32.33 16.89 -10.35
CA HIS A 742 33.15 16.55 -9.18
C HIS A 742 33.33 15.06 -8.93
N TYR A 743 32.93 14.20 -9.89
CA TYR A 743 33.04 12.74 -9.71
C TYR A 743 34.45 12.27 -9.33
N ASP A 744 35.49 12.82 -9.94
CA ASP A 744 36.88 12.43 -9.67
C ASP A 744 37.30 12.83 -8.24
N GLU A 745 36.84 13.98 -7.74
CA GLU A 745 37.03 14.42 -6.36
C GLU A 745 36.34 13.49 -5.37
N ILE A 746 35.07 13.11 -5.67
CA ILE A 746 34.30 12.17 -4.85
C ILE A 746 35.00 10.79 -4.85
N ALA A 747 35.45 10.33 -6.01
CA ALA A 747 36.13 9.05 -6.13
C ALA A 747 37.49 9.03 -5.39
N ALA A 748 38.19 10.16 -5.30
CA ALA A 748 39.43 10.28 -4.54
C ALA A 748 39.21 10.12 -3.01
N MET A 749 37.98 10.38 -2.51
CA MET A 749 37.61 10.18 -1.10
C MET A 749 37.38 8.70 -0.75
N TYR A 750 37.35 7.79 -1.72
CA TYR A 750 36.88 6.41 -1.55
C TYR A 750 37.67 5.64 -0.51
N GLU A 751 39.03 5.64 -0.61
CA GLU A 751 39.84 4.85 0.32
C GLU A 751 39.76 5.34 1.76
N ASP A 752 39.71 6.67 1.97
CA ASP A 752 39.54 7.26 3.29
C ASP A 752 38.15 6.98 3.86
N ALA A 753 37.11 7.07 3.03
CA ALA A 753 35.76 6.75 3.43
C ALA A 753 35.58 5.28 3.76
N LYS A 754 36.21 4.39 2.98
CA LYS A 754 36.20 2.95 3.22
C LYS A 754 36.85 2.60 4.54
N ALA A 755 38.03 3.17 4.81
CA ALA A 755 38.71 2.96 6.09
C ALA A 755 37.88 3.46 7.29
N ARG A 756 37.20 4.61 7.13
CA ARG A 756 36.29 5.12 8.18
C ARG A 756 35.03 4.27 8.34
N ALA A 757 34.42 3.80 7.25
CA ALA A 757 33.26 2.93 7.29
C ALA A 757 33.59 1.58 7.94
N GLU A 758 34.70 0.95 7.60
CA GLU A 758 35.19 -0.30 8.23
C GLU A 758 35.52 -0.11 9.71
N ALA A 759 36.16 1.01 10.07
CA ALA A 759 36.43 1.33 11.46
C ALA A 759 35.16 1.57 12.29
N GLN A 760 34.16 2.20 11.70
CA GLN A 760 32.85 2.41 12.36
C GLN A 760 32.11 1.07 12.52
N GLU A 761 32.10 0.21 11.52
CA GLU A 761 31.49 -1.12 11.58
C GLU A 761 32.18 -1.99 12.65
N ALA A 762 33.51 -2.00 12.69
CA ALA A 762 34.29 -2.69 13.73
C ALA A 762 33.99 -2.15 15.14
N LYS A 763 33.76 -0.83 15.27
CA LYS A 763 33.40 -0.19 16.54
C LYS A 763 31.98 -0.56 16.96
N ASP A 764 31.05 -0.56 16.03
CA ASP A 764 29.65 -0.95 16.28
C ASP A 764 29.58 -2.44 16.69
N ASP A 765 30.34 -3.32 16.02
CA ASP A 765 30.47 -4.74 16.37
C ASP A 765 31.11 -4.95 17.75
N ALA A 766 32.15 -4.17 18.08
CA ALA A 766 32.80 -4.22 19.39
C ALA A 766 31.87 -3.72 20.50
N GLU A 767 31.11 -2.64 20.28
CA GLU A 767 30.11 -2.16 21.23
C GLU A 767 28.97 -3.18 21.42
N GLU A 768 28.57 -3.85 20.36
CA GLU A 768 27.55 -4.90 20.43
C GLU A 768 28.05 -6.13 21.19
N ALA A 769 29.31 -6.54 20.92
CA ALA A 769 29.99 -7.60 21.66
C ALA A 769 30.16 -7.24 23.15
N ALA A 770 30.53 -6.00 23.48
CA ALA A 770 30.65 -5.50 24.85
C ALA A 770 29.29 -5.47 25.54
N LYS A 771 28.24 -4.99 24.89
CA LYS A 771 26.85 -5.03 25.38
C LYS A 771 26.36 -6.46 25.62
N ALA A 772 26.72 -7.40 24.76
CA ALA A 772 26.42 -8.83 24.89
C ALA A 772 27.20 -9.47 26.07
N ALA A 773 28.48 -9.12 26.27
CA ALA A 773 29.30 -9.58 27.38
C ALA A 773 28.80 -9.02 28.73
N GLN A 774 28.45 -7.74 28.80
CA GLN A 774 27.92 -7.11 30.01
C GLN A 774 26.57 -7.73 30.43
N LYS A 775 25.76 -8.18 29.47
CA LYS A 775 24.53 -8.92 29.73
C LYS A 775 24.78 -10.34 30.30
N ARG A 776 25.86 -11.00 29.88
CA ARG A 776 26.25 -12.32 30.45
C ARG A 776 26.66 -12.21 31.90
N VAL A 777 27.27 -11.09 32.28
CA VAL A 777 27.73 -10.82 33.66
C VAL A 777 26.57 -10.43 34.60
N THR A 778 25.54 -9.75 34.08
CA THR A 778 24.39 -9.27 34.85
C THR A 778 23.21 -10.25 34.91
N SER A 779 23.27 -11.39 34.25
CA SER A 779 22.31 -12.48 34.44
C SER A 779 22.70 -13.27 35.69
N PRO A 780 21.87 -13.31 36.75
CA PRO A 780 22.16 -14.18 37.90
C PRO A 780 22.24 -15.61 37.41
N VAL A 781 23.37 -16.27 37.68
CA VAL A 781 23.52 -17.72 37.60
C VAL A 781 22.49 -18.31 38.53
N VAL A 782 21.37 -18.80 38.02
CA VAL A 782 20.49 -19.69 38.75
C VAL A 782 21.27 -20.97 38.93
N GLY A 783 21.86 -21.07 40.11
CA GLY A 783 22.66 -22.21 40.52
C GLY A 783 21.84 -23.49 40.40
N SER A 784 22.44 -24.46 39.77
CA SER A 784 22.09 -25.88 39.91
C SER A 784 22.30 -26.30 41.36
N THR A 785 21.24 -26.27 42.15
CA THR A 785 21.24 -27.01 43.42
C THR A 785 20.07 -27.98 43.41
N ALA A 786 20.41 -29.19 43.74
CA ALA A 786 19.55 -30.25 44.17
C ALA A 786 19.12 -31.30 43.13
N SER A 787 20.02 -32.20 42.88
CA SER A 787 19.67 -33.62 42.82
C SER A 787 20.40 -34.35 43.93
N ALA A 788 19.79 -34.42 45.11
CA ALA A 788 20.18 -35.39 46.13
C ALA A 788 18.93 -35.76 46.90
N GLY A 789 18.51 -37.01 46.75
CA GLY A 789 17.77 -37.76 47.76
C GLY A 789 16.27 -37.75 47.66
N LEU A 790 15.72 -38.84 47.13
CA LEU A 790 14.67 -39.59 47.79
C LEU A 790 14.50 -40.96 47.10
N GLU A 791 15.32 -41.88 47.45
CA GLU A 791 14.90 -43.29 47.58
C GLU A 791 14.00 -43.40 48.84
N ARG A 792 12.74 -43.72 48.60
CA ARG A 792 11.92 -44.70 49.29
C ARG A 792 10.52 -44.70 48.69
#